data_06dd9acb5501e23001410aa3067112b2
#
_entry.id   06dd9acb5501e23001410aa3067112b2
#
_cell.length_a   1.000
_cell.length_b   1.000
_cell.length_c   1.000
_cell.angle_alpha   90.00
_cell.angle_beta   90.00
_cell.angle_gamma   90.00
#
_symmetry.space_group_name_H-M   'P 1'
#
loop_
_entity.id
_entity.type
_entity.pdbx_description
1 polymer ?
#
loop_
_entity_poly.entity_id
_entity_poly.type
_entity_poly.pdbx_seq_one_letter_code
_entity_poly.pdbx_strand_id
1 'polypeptide(L)'
;MTKNLLSFIIVLISFQAFSQIKGHITDQNNAALPFVNIYIENTFTGTTSNDEGYYELNLNTPATYTIVFQFLGYKTVKKEIEIAKFPYTLNATLAEEQISLNEVVINTDENPADIIMRKAIASRQVNLEKINAFKANFYSRGLIRIKNVPEKFFGQELDDFMVGLDSTRSGILYLSETISEIEYLRPDKLKEKIIASKVSGDNNGFSFNTASDVDFNFYNNTIDLGNQIISPIADYAFNYYDYKLEGVFYDDKGNLINKIKVIPKRENDRIFSGSIYIVEHQWTVYALELAITGVQAQIPPAEVITIKQNFSYSDIDQLWVMISQGIEFSYSLFGFQGDGRYTAVYSNYDFSTEVTKKSFGKEILSFGDSANKKDSTYWNRFRPVPLTDEEIGDYLLKDSIQTVRESKPYLDSIDAKNNRFKIQNLLFGYSYRNSFEDWSIGYSSPLSDFQFNTVQGYNSKLNFYYRKNQDEYRRYLSANASLQYGISDDRLRGTASFIYKFNNIKSPFLMLSGGVETQQFNDAQPISPLINSVSSLFFENNFMKIYDKSFAQAGYTQEITNGFNIYSTLAYERRKSLFNTTDQVFFNDKNDVYSSNDPQNPNIYGIPAFETHQLLKFNLNTRFNFGQEYMSYPDSKINIPNSKYPTLYIGYEKGFAASEKQYNFDKFKARLTQSFNLGNKGNFKYNLKAGTFFNAEDIGLMDYYHPNGNQTHVGTSSNYLNVFNNLPYYALSTNSSYFEMHVEHDFKGLLLSRVPLLNKLNYNLVIGAHAFATENIKPYQEYSIGIDNIGFKKFRFLRVDYVRSYQHGYQGDAVIFGLKFLNIIE
;
A
#
# COMPACT_ATOMS: atom_id res chain seq x y z
N MET A 1 -13.12 49.42 42.83
CA MET A 1 -13.87 49.63 41.60
C MET A 1 -13.12 49.15 40.37
N THR A 2 -11.84 49.21 40.27
CA THR A 2 -11.06 48.79 39.09
C THR A 2 -11.00 47.27 38.81
N LYS A 3 -11.07 46.43 39.86
CA LYS A 3 -11.08 44.95 39.69
C LYS A 3 -12.38 44.44 39.08
N ASN A 4 -13.53 45.01 39.42
CA ASN A 4 -14.83 44.60 38.89
C ASN A 4 -15.06 45.13 37.47
N LEU A 5 -14.42 46.23 37.07
CA LEU A 5 -14.45 46.71 35.69
C LEU A 5 -13.63 45.82 34.76
N LEU A 6 -12.50 45.32 35.24
CA LEU A 6 -11.63 44.38 34.47
C LEU A 6 -12.32 43.00 34.29
N SER A 7 -13.02 42.49 35.31
CA SER A 7 -13.84 41.28 35.20
C SER A 7 -15.02 41.42 34.26
N PHE A 8 -15.64 42.61 34.21
CA PHE A 8 -16.75 42.88 33.29
C PHE A 8 -16.26 43.02 31.83
N ILE A 9 -15.03 43.55 31.61
CA ILE A 9 -14.41 43.61 30.29
C ILE A 9 -13.97 42.22 29.84
N ILE A 10 -13.49 41.35 30.72
CA ILE A 10 -13.13 39.97 30.38
C ILE A 10 -14.37 39.13 30.04
N VAL A 11 -15.51 39.37 30.68
CA VAL A 11 -16.80 38.72 30.33
C VAL A 11 -17.36 39.22 28.99
N LEU A 12 -17.09 40.46 28.58
CA LEU A 12 -17.49 41.02 27.30
C LEU A 12 -16.63 40.53 26.10
N ILE A 13 -15.40 40.04 26.36
CA ILE A 13 -14.51 39.51 25.32
C ILE A 13 -14.82 38.04 25.03
N SER A 14 -15.56 37.33 25.83
CA SER A 14 -15.85 35.90 25.66
C SER A 14 -17.09 35.59 24.78
N PHE A 15 -17.74 36.56 24.17
CA PHE A 15 -18.70 36.31 23.10
C PHE A 15 -17.95 36.18 21.75
N GLN A 16 -17.27 35.07 21.54
CA GLN A 16 -16.87 34.68 20.20
C GLN A 16 -18.15 34.37 19.40
N ALA A 17 -18.61 35.31 18.62
CA ALA A 17 -19.71 35.11 17.70
C ALA A 17 -19.26 34.07 16.66
N PHE A 18 -19.81 32.85 16.72
CA PHE A 18 -19.65 31.85 15.67
C PHE A 18 -20.29 32.41 14.40
N SER A 19 -19.51 32.66 13.39
CA SER A 19 -19.93 33.19 12.10
C SER A 19 -20.37 32.06 11.19
N GLN A 20 -21.55 31.46 11.44
CA GLN A 20 -21.99 30.24 10.73
C GLN A 20 -23.48 30.36 10.33
N ILE A 21 -23.77 29.87 9.10
CA ILE A 21 -25.11 29.42 8.72
C ILE A 21 -25.17 27.92 9.01
N LYS A 22 -26.22 27.51 9.70
CA LYS A 22 -26.50 26.09 9.95
C LYS A 22 -27.96 25.76 9.66
N GLY A 23 -28.23 24.51 9.33
CA GLY A 23 -29.60 24.09 9.09
C GLY A 23 -29.72 22.59 8.86
N HIS A 24 -30.96 22.21 8.58
CA HIS A 24 -31.32 20.83 8.28
C HIS A 24 -31.99 20.75 6.91
N ILE A 25 -31.62 19.75 6.13
CA ILE A 25 -32.10 19.54 4.76
C ILE A 25 -32.90 18.27 4.71
N THR A 26 -34.11 18.36 4.15
CA THR A 26 -35.02 17.21 4.01
C THR A 26 -35.59 17.14 2.60
N ASP A 27 -36.14 15.98 2.25
CA ASP A 27 -37.04 15.84 1.12
C ASP A 27 -38.49 16.31 1.48
N GLN A 28 -39.42 16.19 0.52
CA GLN A 28 -40.82 16.56 0.72
C GLN A 28 -41.56 15.65 1.72
N ASN A 29 -41.01 14.48 2.03
CA ASN A 29 -41.54 13.54 3.03
C ASN A 29 -40.91 13.71 4.42
N ASN A 30 -40.10 14.79 4.62
CA ASN A 30 -39.29 15.05 5.79
C ASN A 30 -38.20 14.01 6.08
N ALA A 31 -37.78 13.20 5.09
CA ALA A 31 -36.59 12.38 5.23
C ALA A 31 -35.33 13.25 5.11
N ALA A 32 -34.38 13.04 5.98
CA ALA A 32 -33.11 13.76 5.97
C ALA A 32 -32.34 13.45 4.66
N LEU A 33 -31.77 14.47 4.02
CA LEU A 33 -30.98 14.33 2.80
C LEU A 33 -29.49 14.49 3.11
N PRO A 34 -28.73 13.39 3.08
CA PRO A 34 -27.29 13.43 3.23
C PRO A 34 -26.61 13.89 1.93
N PHE A 35 -25.40 14.45 2.05
CA PHE A 35 -24.52 14.84 0.92
C PHE A 35 -25.13 15.87 -0.03
N VAL A 36 -26.09 16.66 0.40
CA VAL A 36 -26.54 17.85 -0.33
C VAL A 36 -25.38 18.82 -0.35
N ASN A 37 -25.03 19.37 -1.51
CA ASN A 37 -24.04 20.42 -1.63
C ASN A 37 -24.69 21.77 -1.30
N ILE A 38 -24.08 22.52 -0.40
CA ILE A 38 -24.53 23.85 0.03
C ILE A 38 -23.40 24.83 -0.26
N TYR A 39 -23.64 25.80 -1.10
CA TYR A 39 -22.63 26.79 -1.46
C TYR A 39 -23.23 28.16 -1.76
N ILE A 40 -22.39 29.20 -1.70
CA ILE A 40 -22.77 30.56 -2.08
C ILE A 40 -22.70 30.65 -3.61
N GLU A 41 -23.80 31.11 -4.20
CA GLU A 41 -23.91 31.27 -5.66
C GLU A 41 -22.74 32.06 -6.22
N ASN A 42 -22.22 31.64 -7.37
CA ASN A 42 -21.08 32.22 -8.07
C ASN A 42 -19.78 32.30 -7.26
N THR A 43 -19.66 31.45 -6.21
CA THR A 43 -18.42 31.26 -5.46
C THR A 43 -18.12 29.78 -5.31
N PHE A 44 -16.96 29.47 -4.79
CA PHE A 44 -16.59 28.08 -4.39
C PHE A 44 -16.59 27.90 -2.86
N THR A 45 -17.21 28.85 -2.14
CA THR A 45 -17.40 28.71 -0.68
C THR A 45 -18.59 27.81 -0.41
N GLY A 46 -18.36 26.63 0.09
CA GLY A 46 -19.41 25.63 0.26
C GLY A 46 -19.08 24.54 1.28
N THR A 47 -20.08 23.70 1.51
CA THR A 47 -20.05 22.54 2.41
C THR A 47 -21.00 21.46 1.89
N THR A 48 -21.15 20.35 2.61
CA THR A 48 -22.17 19.32 2.36
C THR A 48 -22.90 18.96 3.65
N SER A 49 -24.15 18.46 3.54
CA SER A 49 -24.87 17.93 4.69
C SER A 49 -24.28 16.58 5.14
N ASN A 50 -24.37 16.30 6.45
CA ASN A 50 -24.03 15.01 7.04
C ASN A 50 -25.13 13.95 6.79
N ASP A 51 -24.99 12.74 7.34
CA ASP A 51 -25.96 11.65 7.21
C ASP A 51 -27.34 11.97 7.74
N GLU A 52 -27.43 12.85 8.69
CA GLU A 52 -28.68 13.28 9.32
C GLU A 52 -29.25 14.54 8.66
N GLY A 53 -28.68 14.98 7.52
CA GLY A 53 -29.15 16.17 6.78
C GLY A 53 -28.70 17.50 7.36
N TYR A 54 -27.92 17.54 8.44
CA TYR A 54 -27.42 18.78 9.02
C TYR A 54 -26.20 19.29 8.26
N TYR A 55 -26.08 20.63 8.17
CA TYR A 55 -24.94 21.30 7.56
C TYR A 55 -24.50 22.53 8.34
N GLU A 56 -23.25 22.91 8.16
CA GLU A 56 -22.67 24.15 8.65
C GLU A 56 -21.87 24.81 7.54
N LEU A 57 -22.14 26.08 7.24
CA LEU A 57 -21.43 26.91 6.27
C LEU A 57 -20.78 28.09 6.99
N ASN A 58 -19.44 28.11 6.97
CA ASN A 58 -18.68 29.16 7.65
C ASN A 58 -18.58 30.40 6.76
N LEU A 59 -19.08 31.54 7.31
CA LEU A 59 -19.01 32.87 6.66
C LEU A 59 -18.37 33.85 7.62
N ASN A 60 -17.62 34.80 7.06
CA ASN A 60 -16.86 35.75 7.89
C ASN A 60 -17.54 37.11 8.09
N THR A 61 -18.52 37.48 7.28
CA THR A 61 -19.11 38.80 7.27
C THR A 61 -20.64 38.74 7.17
N PRO A 62 -21.39 39.59 7.92
CA PRO A 62 -22.79 39.84 7.64
C PRO A 62 -22.97 40.48 6.28
N ALA A 63 -23.85 39.94 5.44
CA ALA A 63 -24.16 40.42 4.10
C ALA A 63 -25.42 39.71 3.55
N THR A 64 -25.88 40.11 2.38
CA THR A 64 -26.86 39.35 1.60
C THR A 64 -26.16 38.27 0.83
N TYR A 65 -26.63 37.02 0.95
CA TYR A 65 -26.09 35.84 0.27
C TYR A 65 -27.18 35.07 -0.45
N THR A 66 -26.91 34.59 -1.64
CA THR A 66 -27.73 33.56 -2.29
C THR A 66 -27.11 32.19 -2.01
N ILE A 67 -27.80 31.41 -1.16
CA ILE A 67 -27.36 30.05 -0.82
C ILE A 67 -28.04 29.06 -1.75
N VAL A 68 -27.23 28.22 -2.38
CA VAL A 68 -27.66 27.17 -3.31
C VAL A 68 -27.59 25.81 -2.59
N PHE A 69 -28.70 25.05 -2.70
CA PHE A 69 -28.79 23.66 -2.22
C PHE A 69 -28.94 22.74 -3.44
N GLN A 70 -27.94 21.96 -3.73
CA GLN A 70 -27.87 21.10 -4.89
C GLN A 70 -27.64 19.64 -4.48
N PHE A 71 -28.55 18.77 -4.94
CA PHE A 71 -28.43 17.33 -4.70
C PHE A 71 -28.89 16.56 -5.94
N LEU A 72 -28.11 15.51 -6.28
CA LEU A 72 -28.40 14.72 -7.47
C LEU A 72 -29.73 13.99 -7.36
N GLY A 73 -30.59 14.15 -8.37
CA GLY A 73 -31.96 13.62 -8.36
C GLY A 73 -33.00 14.55 -7.72
N TYR A 74 -32.59 15.74 -7.26
CA TYR A 74 -33.49 16.76 -6.66
C TYR A 74 -33.34 18.10 -7.37
N LYS A 75 -34.41 18.87 -7.39
CA LYS A 75 -34.41 20.25 -7.90
C LYS A 75 -33.54 21.13 -7.03
N THR A 76 -32.61 21.84 -7.66
CA THR A 76 -31.78 22.84 -6.98
C THR A 76 -32.65 23.94 -6.37
N VAL A 77 -32.40 24.25 -5.09
CA VAL A 77 -33.11 25.32 -4.36
C VAL A 77 -32.12 26.46 -4.12
N LYS A 78 -32.53 27.68 -4.48
CA LYS A 78 -31.81 28.94 -4.18
C LYS A 78 -32.58 29.74 -3.15
N LYS A 79 -31.88 30.24 -2.14
CA LYS A 79 -32.46 31.14 -1.12
C LYS A 79 -31.59 32.38 -0.97
N GLU A 80 -32.13 33.51 -1.31
CA GLU A 80 -31.53 34.80 -1.00
C GLU A 80 -31.86 35.15 0.46
N ILE A 81 -30.86 35.46 1.26
CA ILE A 81 -30.97 35.75 2.68
C ILE A 81 -30.12 36.97 3.06
N GLU A 82 -30.66 37.86 3.87
CA GLU A 82 -29.92 38.95 4.49
C GLU A 82 -29.50 38.54 5.91
N ILE A 83 -28.22 38.44 6.14
CA ILE A 83 -27.67 38.05 7.45
C ILE A 83 -27.14 39.27 8.15
N ALA A 84 -27.89 39.71 9.18
CA ALA A 84 -27.47 40.79 10.05
C ALA A 84 -26.63 40.34 11.24
N LYS A 85 -26.79 39.06 11.66
CA LYS A 85 -26.11 38.49 12.84
C LYS A 85 -25.96 36.99 12.71
N PHE A 86 -24.82 36.46 13.17
CA PHE A 86 -24.53 35.01 13.30
C PHE A 86 -24.76 34.55 14.76
N PRO A 87 -25.03 33.20 14.99
CA PRO A 87 -25.30 32.19 13.95
C PRO A 87 -26.68 32.40 13.30
N TYR A 88 -26.81 31.99 12.03
CA TYR A 88 -28.07 32.05 11.28
C TYR A 88 -28.56 30.64 10.95
N THR A 89 -29.86 30.38 11.16
CA THR A 89 -30.44 29.06 10.85
C THR A 89 -31.23 29.12 9.56
N LEU A 90 -30.88 28.26 8.59
CA LEU A 90 -31.52 28.19 7.29
C LEU A 90 -31.79 26.70 6.91
N ASN A 91 -33.05 26.27 7.06
CA ASN A 91 -33.49 24.95 6.63
C ASN A 91 -33.91 24.96 5.17
N ALA A 92 -33.74 23.82 4.46
CA ALA A 92 -34.22 23.66 3.11
C ALA A 92 -34.94 22.31 2.93
N THR A 93 -35.99 22.33 2.08
CA THR A 93 -36.69 21.13 1.64
C THR A 93 -36.52 21.03 0.13
N LEU A 94 -35.99 19.89 -0.37
CA LEU A 94 -35.79 19.66 -1.77
C LEU A 94 -36.90 18.77 -2.34
N ALA A 95 -37.38 19.10 -3.52
CA ALA A 95 -38.31 18.30 -4.29
C ALA A 95 -37.52 17.39 -5.27
N GLU A 96 -38.00 16.18 -5.47
CA GLU A 96 -37.39 15.29 -6.48
C GLU A 96 -37.43 15.93 -7.88
N GLU A 97 -36.35 15.70 -8.66
CA GLU A 97 -36.24 16.18 -10.03
C GLU A 97 -37.10 15.33 -10.95
N GLN A 98 -37.90 15.98 -11.80
CA GLN A 98 -38.69 15.27 -12.82
C GLN A 98 -37.82 14.98 -14.02
N ILE A 99 -37.36 13.74 -14.12
CA ILE A 99 -36.57 13.27 -15.25
C ILE A 99 -37.53 12.95 -16.40
N SER A 100 -37.46 13.70 -17.51
CA SER A 100 -38.31 13.49 -18.67
C SER A 100 -37.61 12.69 -19.77
N LEU A 101 -38.30 11.68 -20.28
CA LEU A 101 -37.89 10.94 -21.50
C LEU A 101 -38.46 11.57 -22.79
N ASN A 102 -39.46 12.46 -22.67
CA ASN A 102 -40.26 12.92 -23.81
C ASN A 102 -39.60 14.06 -24.63
N GLU A 103 -38.49 14.60 -24.17
CA GLU A 103 -37.81 15.75 -24.87
C GLU A 103 -36.76 15.30 -25.91
N VAL A 104 -36.49 14.00 -25.98
CA VAL A 104 -35.51 13.46 -26.94
C VAL A 104 -36.24 12.81 -28.11
N VAL A 105 -36.81 13.62 -29.01
CA VAL A 105 -37.26 13.14 -30.32
C VAL A 105 -36.03 12.91 -31.18
N ILE A 106 -35.45 11.72 -31.10
CA ILE A 106 -34.35 11.35 -31.98
C ILE A 106 -34.87 10.46 -33.07
N ASN A 107 -35.00 11.05 -34.23
CA ASN A 107 -35.29 10.37 -35.51
C ASN A 107 -33.99 9.76 -36.09
N THR A 108 -33.26 8.96 -35.30
CA THR A 108 -32.02 8.30 -35.76
C THR A 108 -32.07 6.82 -35.40
N ASP A 109 -31.55 5.98 -36.28
CA ASP A 109 -31.35 4.54 -36.03
C ASP A 109 -30.24 4.27 -34.96
N GLU A 110 -29.60 5.32 -34.43
CA GLU A 110 -28.48 5.23 -33.47
C GLU A 110 -28.97 5.54 -32.05
N ASN A 111 -28.40 4.80 -31.05
CA ASN A 111 -28.69 4.99 -29.65
C ASN A 111 -28.29 6.41 -29.18
N PRO A 112 -29.20 7.26 -28.66
CA PRO A 112 -28.93 8.61 -28.23
C PRO A 112 -27.79 8.70 -27.21
N ALA A 113 -27.72 7.77 -26.28
CA ALA A 113 -26.65 7.72 -25.28
C ALA A 113 -25.28 7.58 -25.92
N ASP A 114 -25.16 6.79 -26.99
CA ASP A 114 -23.89 6.59 -27.69
C ASP A 114 -23.40 7.86 -28.36
N ILE A 115 -24.33 8.68 -28.93
CA ILE A 115 -24.02 9.97 -29.54
C ILE A 115 -23.46 10.92 -28.48
N ILE A 116 -24.13 11.04 -27.33
CA ILE A 116 -23.73 11.89 -26.21
C ILE A 116 -22.37 11.46 -25.68
N MET A 117 -22.18 10.15 -25.42
CA MET A 117 -20.94 9.61 -24.88
C MET A 117 -19.76 9.76 -25.85
N ARG A 118 -19.94 9.61 -27.17
CA ARG A 118 -18.90 9.91 -28.14
C ARG A 118 -18.46 11.37 -28.10
N LYS A 119 -19.41 12.31 -27.97
CA LYS A 119 -19.10 13.74 -27.82
C LYS A 119 -18.38 14.03 -26.51
N ALA A 120 -18.81 13.42 -25.38
CA ALA A 120 -18.15 13.55 -24.09
C ALA A 120 -16.71 13.01 -24.13
N ILE A 121 -16.50 11.83 -24.73
CA ILE A 121 -15.17 11.24 -24.95
C ILE A 121 -14.31 12.14 -25.84
N ALA A 122 -14.83 12.65 -26.94
CA ALA A 122 -14.12 13.55 -27.84
C ALA A 122 -13.73 14.88 -27.17
N SER A 123 -14.59 15.42 -26.29
CA SER A 123 -14.35 16.66 -25.55
C SER A 123 -13.51 16.48 -24.29
N ARG A 124 -13.20 15.25 -23.90
CA ARG A 124 -12.55 14.89 -22.64
C ARG A 124 -11.22 15.64 -22.43
N GLN A 125 -10.35 15.62 -23.44
CA GLN A 125 -9.05 16.27 -23.35
C GLN A 125 -9.19 17.79 -23.22
N VAL A 126 -10.09 18.39 -23.95
CA VAL A 126 -10.37 19.83 -23.87
C VAL A 126 -10.90 20.20 -22.48
N ASN A 127 -11.82 19.41 -21.92
CA ASN A 127 -12.35 19.66 -20.58
C ASN A 127 -11.29 19.46 -19.48
N LEU A 128 -10.44 18.46 -19.62
CA LEU A 128 -9.29 18.25 -18.72
C LEU A 128 -8.31 19.44 -18.75
N GLU A 129 -8.12 20.05 -19.93
CA GLU A 129 -7.15 21.13 -20.13
C GLU A 129 -7.65 22.51 -19.70
N LYS A 130 -8.94 22.68 -19.42
CA LYS A 130 -9.49 23.95 -18.94
C LYS A 130 -8.91 24.38 -17.59
N ILE A 131 -8.64 23.41 -16.69
CA ILE A 131 -8.05 23.67 -15.38
C ILE A 131 -6.55 23.38 -15.46
N ASN A 132 -5.74 24.45 -15.47
CA ASN A 132 -4.29 24.31 -15.51
C ASN A 132 -3.68 24.23 -14.12
N ALA A 133 -4.12 25.10 -13.20
CA ALA A 133 -3.63 25.16 -11.83
C ALA A 133 -4.67 25.79 -10.91
N PHE A 134 -4.64 25.43 -9.65
CA PHE A 134 -5.47 26.07 -8.61
C PHE A 134 -4.86 25.85 -7.23
N LYS A 135 -5.34 26.66 -6.27
CA LYS A 135 -5.32 26.38 -4.83
C LYS A 135 -6.73 26.17 -4.34
N ALA A 136 -6.92 25.33 -3.34
CA ALA A 136 -8.22 25.13 -2.73
C ALA A 136 -8.07 24.67 -1.28
N ASN A 137 -9.13 24.85 -0.49
CA ASN A 137 -9.30 24.18 0.78
C ASN A 137 -9.87 22.79 0.55
N PHE A 138 -9.37 21.84 1.30
CA PHE A 138 -9.80 20.46 1.23
C PHE A 138 -10.15 19.96 2.63
N TYR A 139 -11.31 19.35 2.77
CA TYR A 139 -11.75 18.66 3.98
C TYR A 139 -12.05 17.21 3.65
N SER A 140 -11.62 16.31 4.51
CA SER A 140 -11.96 14.90 4.38
C SER A 140 -12.38 14.29 5.71
N ARG A 141 -13.32 13.36 5.65
CA ARG A 141 -13.75 12.50 6.76
C ARG A 141 -13.73 11.04 6.31
N GLY A 142 -13.03 10.20 7.05
CA GLY A 142 -13.04 8.75 6.90
C GLY A 142 -13.81 8.10 8.03
N LEU A 143 -14.75 7.23 7.69
CA LEU A 143 -15.56 6.45 8.62
C LEU A 143 -15.54 4.99 8.17
N ILE A 144 -15.18 4.08 9.07
CA ILE A 144 -15.27 2.63 8.84
C ILE A 144 -16.03 2.02 10.01
N ARG A 145 -17.08 1.29 9.70
CA ARG A 145 -17.87 0.53 10.68
C ARG A 145 -17.59 -0.95 10.54
N ILE A 146 -17.61 -1.64 11.65
CA ILE A 146 -17.57 -3.10 11.72
C ILE A 146 -18.89 -3.62 12.28
N LYS A 147 -19.33 -4.77 11.81
CA LYS A 147 -20.66 -5.34 12.16
C LYS A 147 -20.49 -6.81 12.56
N ASN A 148 -21.23 -7.23 13.59
CA ASN A 148 -21.33 -8.62 14.03
C ASN A 148 -19.96 -9.30 14.23
N VAL A 149 -19.05 -8.62 14.94
CA VAL A 149 -17.69 -9.15 15.20
C VAL A 149 -17.77 -10.47 15.94
N PRO A 150 -17.11 -11.55 15.48
CA PRO A 150 -17.09 -12.82 16.20
C PRO A 150 -16.42 -12.65 17.57
N GLU A 151 -16.87 -13.39 18.57
CA GLU A 151 -16.26 -13.36 19.92
C GLU A 151 -14.81 -13.83 19.88
N LYS A 152 -14.53 -14.83 19.04
CA LYS A 152 -13.21 -15.44 18.91
C LYS A 152 -12.80 -15.56 17.45
N PHE A 153 -11.52 -15.32 17.19
CA PHE A 153 -10.90 -15.54 15.91
C PHE A 153 -9.66 -16.40 16.08
N PHE A 154 -9.61 -17.56 15.40
CA PHE A 154 -8.59 -18.59 15.60
C PHE A 154 -8.37 -18.96 17.08
N GLY A 155 -9.46 -18.95 17.89
CA GLY A 155 -9.42 -19.28 19.30
C GLY A 155 -8.99 -18.16 20.25
N GLN A 156 -8.65 -16.97 19.73
CA GLN A 156 -8.32 -15.79 20.53
C GLN A 156 -9.56 -14.90 20.71
N GLU A 157 -9.77 -14.41 21.92
CA GLU A 157 -10.83 -13.44 22.22
C GLU A 157 -10.48 -12.07 21.61
N LEU A 158 -11.48 -11.41 20.99
CA LEU A 158 -11.29 -10.14 20.30
C LEU A 158 -11.72 -8.92 21.12
N ASP A 159 -12.31 -9.11 22.29
CA ASP A 159 -12.89 -8.04 23.10
C ASP A 159 -11.86 -6.97 23.52
N ASP A 160 -10.64 -7.38 23.79
CA ASP A 160 -9.56 -6.46 24.16
C ASP A 160 -9.10 -5.56 23.00
N PHE A 161 -9.36 -5.95 21.76
CA PHE A 161 -8.94 -5.23 20.55
C PHE A 161 -10.04 -4.34 19.97
N MET A 162 -11.32 -4.66 20.23
CA MET A 162 -12.49 -4.02 19.64
C MET A 162 -13.19 -3.13 20.67
N VAL A 163 -12.80 -1.86 20.71
CA VAL A 163 -13.35 -0.87 21.64
C VAL A 163 -14.57 -0.17 21.06
N GLY A 164 -15.59 0.09 21.87
CA GLY A 164 -16.76 0.87 21.47
C GLY A 164 -17.78 0.07 20.67
N LEU A 165 -17.76 -1.26 20.73
CA LEU A 165 -18.81 -2.09 20.12
C LEU A 165 -20.08 -2.06 21.00
N ASP A 166 -21.23 -2.06 20.34
CA ASP A 166 -22.54 -2.20 20.98
C ASP A 166 -22.85 -3.67 21.36
N SER A 167 -24.07 -3.91 21.88
CA SER A 167 -24.53 -5.26 22.24
C SER A 167 -24.63 -6.24 21.08
N THR A 168 -24.65 -5.74 19.83
CA THR A 168 -24.61 -6.56 18.61
C THR A 168 -23.18 -6.78 18.11
N ARG A 169 -22.20 -6.35 18.88
CA ARG A 169 -20.77 -6.38 18.52
C ARG A 169 -20.48 -5.60 17.23
N SER A 170 -21.16 -4.46 17.07
CA SER A 170 -21.03 -3.54 15.94
C SER A 170 -20.62 -2.18 16.45
N GLY A 171 -19.92 -1.38 15.62
CA GLY A 171 -19.54 -0.01 15.99
C GLY A 171 -18.58 0.62 14.99
N ILE A 172 -18.16 1.84 15.29
CA ILE A 172 -17.17 2.55 14.48
C ILE A 172 -15.79 1.96 14.78
N LEU A 173 -15.13 1.44 13.73
CA LEU A 173 -13.76 0.95 13.81
C LEU A 173 -12.75 2.10 13.65
N TYR A 174 -13.01 2.99 12.71
CA TYR A 174 -12.15 4.12 12.39
C TYR A 174 -12.99 5.36 12.08
N LEU A 175 -12.64 6.47 12.69
CA LEU A 175 -13.22 7.79 12.41
C LEU A 175 -12.07 8.81 12.43
N SER A 176 -11.97 9.58 11.36
CA SER A 176 -10.94 10.59 11.25
C SER A 176 -11.38 11.77 10.41
N GLU A 177 -10.77 12.91 10.65
CA GLU A 177 -11.01 14.15 9.93
C GLU A 177 -9.69 14.85 9.60
N THR A 178 -9.66 15.50 8.44
CA THR A 178 -8.52 16.31 7.99
C THR A 178 -9.02 17.59 7.34
N ILE A 179 -8.39 18.71 7.69
CA ILE A 179 -8.53 20.00 7.01
C ILE A 179 -7.16 20.32 6.42
N SER A 180 -7.09 20.61 5.14
CA SER A 180 -5.84 20.92 4.45
C SER A 180 -6.00 21.99 3.37
N GLU A 181 -4.87 22.54 2.95
CA GLU A 181 -4.72 23.38 1.77
C GLU A 181 -4.05 22.54 0.68
N ILE A 182 -4.63 22.58 -0.53
CA ILE A 182 -4.08 21.87 -1.69
C ILE A 182 -3.65 22.84 -2.78
N GLU A 183 -2.57 22.50 -3.46
CA GLU A 183 -2.08 23.15 -4.68
C GLU A 183 -2.05 22.09 -5.78
N TYR A 184 -2.67 22.41 -6.91
CA TYR A 184 -2.69 21.54 -8.08
C TYR A 184 -2.04 22.22 -9.27
N LEU A 185 -1.28 21.46 -10.06
CA LEU A 185 -0.76 21.87 -11.37
C LEU A 185 -0.81 20.69 -12.34
N ARG A 186 -1.50 20.88 -13.44
CA ARG A 186 -1.60 19.88 -14.51
C ARG A 186 -0.22 19.42 -15.00
N PRO A 187 -0.05 18.13 -15.40
CA PRO A 187 -1.12 17.13 -15.53
C PRO A 187 -1.41 16.33 -14.24
N ASP A 188 -0.45 16.24 -13.31
CA ASP A 188 -0.49 15.25 -12.23
C ASP A 188 0.18 15.71 -10.93
N LYS A 189 0.40 17.01 -10.76
CA LYS A 189 1.04 17.51 -9.54
C LYS A 189 0.01 17.99 -8.54
N LEU A 190 -0.03 17.29 -7.41
CA LEU A 190 -0.81 17.68 -6.24
C LEU A 190 0.14 17.84 -5.06
N LYS A 191 -0.02 18.92 -4.29
CA LYS A 191 0.68 19.16 -3.04
C LYS A 191 -0.34 19.50 -1.98
N GLU A 192 -0.20 18.88 -0.82
CA GLU A 192 -1.12 19.05 0.30
C GLU A 192 -0.39 19.50 1.56
N LYS A 193 -0.96 20.49 2.26
CA LYS A 193 -0.51 20.91 3.57
C LYS A 193 -1.66 20.71 4.56
N ILE A 194 -1.51 19.74 5.45
CA ILE A 194 -2.50 19.44 6.49
C ILE A 194 -2.42 20.50 7.58
N ILE A 195 -3.54 21.19 7.80
CA ILE A 195 -3.69 22.27 8.79
C ILE A 195 -4.24 21.72 10.11
N ALA A 196 -5.15 20.76 10.01
CA ALA A 196 -5.72 20.06 11.16
C ALA A 196 -6.01 18.61 10.82
N SER A 197 -5.69 17.69 11.75
CA SER A 197 -5.98 16.26 11.61
C SER A 197 -6.39 15.70 12.97
N LYS A 198 -7.40 14.83 12.99
CA LYS A 198 -7.89 14.15 14.18
C LYS A 198 -8.30 12.72 13.84
N VAL A 199 -7.98 11.79 14.73
CA VAL A 199 -8.42 10.39 14.67
C VAL A 199 -9.04 10.02 16.00
N SER A 200 -10.20 9.39 16.00
CA SER A 200 -10.90 8.98 17.22
C SER A 200 -10.11 7.91 17.96
N GLY A 201 -9.79 8.18 19.23
CA GLY A 201 -9.01 7.27 20.08
C GLY A 201 -7.53 7.12 19.69
N ASP A 202 -6.95 8.09 18.99
CA ASP A 202 -5.51 8.12 18.68
C ASP A 202 -4.92 9.52 18.96
N ASN A 203 -4.08 9.59 19.99
CA ASN A 203 -3.41 10.84 20.40
C ASN A 203 -2.38 11.34 19.39
N ASN A 204 -1.88 10.48 18.50
CA ASN A 204 -1.02 10.94 17.40
C ASN A 204 -1.81 11.77 16.40
N GLY A 205 -3.11 11.48 16.22
CA GLY A 205 -4.04 12.25 15.44
C GLY A 205 -3.70 12.38 13.94
N PHE A 206 -2.83 11.52 13.40
CA PHE A 206 -2.44 11.54 12.00
C PHE A 206 -3.41 10.69 11.18
N SER A 207 -4.37 11.34 10.57
CA SER A 207 -5.30 10.72 9.64
C SER A 207 -4.60 10.25 8.37
N PHE A 208 -5.08 9.14 7.80
CA PHE A 208 -4.69 8.66 6.47
C PHE A 208 -5.51 9.30 5.33
N ASN A 209 -6.39 10.24 5.63
CA ASN A 209 -7.31 10.85 4.67
C ASN A 209 -6.61 12.00 3.93
N THR A 210 -5.91 11.72 2.86
CA THR A 210 -5.23 12.73 2.04
C THR A 210 -5.98 13.02 0.75
N ALA A 211 -5.75 14.20 0.18
CA ALA A 211 -6.34 14.57 -1.09
C ALA A 211 -5.84 13.67 -2.24
N SER A 212 -4.60 13.18 -2.15
CA SER A 212 -4.04 12.27 -3.16
C SER A 212 -4.68 10.88 -3.16
N ASP A 213 -5.19 10.41 -2.02
CA ASP A 213 -5.84 9.09 -1.92
C ASP A 213 -7.20 9.06 -2.64
N VAL A 214 -7.76 10.21 -2.93
CA VAL A 214 -9.08 10.38 -3.53
C VAL A 214 -9.07 11.22 -4.81
N ASP A 215 -7.92 11.44 -5.40
CA ASP A 215 -7.80 12.15 -6.69
C ASP A 215 -8.23 11.24 -7.86
N PHE A 216 -9.55 10.95 -7.92
CA PHE A 216 -10.18 10.15 -8.96
C PHE A 216 -10.67 11.03 -10.11
N ASN A 217 -9.80 11.29 -11.06
CA ASN A 217 -10.14 12.08 -12.24
C ASN A 217 -10.67 11.17 -13.37
N PHE A 218 -12.00 11.12 -13.54
CA PHE A 218 -12.65 10.28 -14.55
C PHE A 218 -12.39 10.73 -15.99
N TYR A 219 -11.82 11.90 -16.21
CA TYR A 219 -11.31 12.30 -17.53
C TYR A 219 -10.03 11.53 -17.91
N ASN A 220 -9.37 10.84 -16.99
CA ASN A 220 -8.29 9.90 -17.30
C ASN A 220 -8.87 8.62 -17.95
N ASN A 221 -8.04 7.87 -18.68
CA ASN A 221 -8.45 6.60 -19.28
C ASN A 221 -8.72 5.53 -18.22
N THR A 222 -8.04 5.62 -17.08
CA THR A 222 -8.20 4.68 -15.96
C THR A 222 -8.18 5.41 -14.63
N ILE A 223 -8.89 4.84 -13.65
CA ILE A 223 -8.92 5.24 -12.24
C ILE A 223 -8.12 4.21 -11.44
N ASP A 224 -7.22 4.66 -10.60
CA ASP A 224 -6.40 3.79 -9.75
C ASP A 224 -7.11 3.51 -8.41
N LEU A 225 -7.57 2.29 -8.22
CA LEU A 225 -8.07 1.76 -6.93
C LEU A 225 -7.15 0.66 -6.40
N GLY A 226 -5.81 0.82 -6.58
CA GLY A 226 -4.84 -0.25 -6.37
C GLY A 226 -4.69 -1.15 -7.61
N ASN A 227 -5.68 -1.12 -8.50
CA ASN A 227 -5.67 -1.64 -9.86
C ASN A 227 -6.29 -0.61 -10.79
N GLN A 228 -5.89 -0.64 -12.06
CA GLN A 228 -6.40 0.30 -13.06
C GLN A 228 -7.80 -0.12 -13.51
N ILE A 229 -8.81 0.71 -13.21
CA ILE A 229 -10.21 0.53 -13.58
C ILE A 229 -10.51 1.47 -14.75
N ILE A 230 -11.15 0.97 -15.78
CA ILE A 230 -11.40 1.73 -17.00
C ILE A 230 -12.49 2.78 -16.76
N SER A 231 -12.21 4.03 -17.10
CA SER A 231 -13.19 5.11 -17.03
C SER A 231 -14.30 4.93 -18.06
N PRO A 232 -15.58 5.23 -17.72
CA PRO A 232 -16.67 5.19 -18.70
C PRO A 232 -16.55 6.26 -19.81
N ILE A 233 -15.64 7.21 -19.69
CA ILE A 233 -15.32 8.17 -20.77
C ILE A 233 -13.89 8.00 -21.29
N ALA A 234 -13.26 6.82 -21.12
CA ALA A 234 -11.97 6.50 -21.71
C ALA A 234 -12.02 6.51 -23.25
N ASP A 235 -10.91 6.75 -23.94
CA ASP A 235 -10.83 6.74 -25.40
C ASP A 235 -11.35 5.45 -26.03
N TYR A 236 -11.22 4.35 -25.32
CA TYR A 236 -11.63 2.99 -25.72
C TYR A 236 -12.85 2.47 -24.94
N ALA A 237 -13.61 3.36 -24.28
CA ALA A 237 -14.72 2.98 -23.40
C ALA A 237 -15.77 2.11 -24.07
N PHE A 238 -16.09 2.36 -25.35
CA PHE A 238 -17.04 1.56 -26.13
C PHE A 238 -16.64 0.08 -26.32
N ASN A 239 -15.40 -0.30 -26.06
CA ASN A 239 -15.00 -1.70 -26.04
C ASN A 239 -15.44 -2.44 -24.76
N TYR A 240 -15.83 -1.69 -23.73
CA TYR A 240 -16.08 -2.17 -22.39
C TYR A 240 -17.48 -1.87 -21.87
N TYR A 241 -18.11 -0.80 -22.37
CA TYR A 241 -19.39 -0.29 -21.90
C TYR A 241 -20.43 -0.22 -23.01
N ASP A 242 -21.67 -0.47 -22.64
CA ASP A 242 -22.87 -0.03 -23.33
C ASP A 242 -23.49 1.13 -22.52
N TYR A 243 -24.22 2.01 -23.20
CA TYR A 243 -24.82 3.18 -22.59
C TYR A 243 -26.32 3.23 -22.88
N LYS A 244 -27.09 3.75 -21.90
CA LYS A 244 -28.53 3.95 -22.06
C LYS A 244 -28.91 5.31 -21.51
N LEU A 245 -29.57 6.14 -22.29
CA LEU A 245 -30.16 7.39 -21.82
C LEU A 245 -31.36 7.06 -20.93
N GLU A 246 -31.31 7.46 -19.64
CA GLU A 246 -32.40 7.29 -18.68
C GLU A 246 -33.34 8.48 -18.65
N GLY A 247 -32.90 9.65 -19.13
CA GLY A 247 -33.69 10.86 -19.28
C GLY A 247 -32.84 12.12 -19.19
N VAL A 248 -33.50 13.25 -19.20
CA VAL A 248 -32.89 14.58 -19.16
C VAL A 248 -33.61 15.47 -18.16
N PHE A 249 -32.90 16.47 -17.65
CA PHE A 249 -33.45 17.55 -16.83
C PHE A 249 -32.64 18.83 -17.01
N TYR A 250 -33.18 19.95 -16.55
CA TYR A 250 -32.47 21.22 -16.60
C TYR A 250 -31.92 21.56 -15.22
N ASP A 251 -30.65 21.97 -15.14
CA ASP A 251 -30.10 22.53 -13.93
C ASP A 251 -30.67 23.94 -13.63
N ASP A 252 -30.28 24.52 -12.52
CA ASP A 252 -30.73 25.85 -12.08
C ASP A 252 -30.20 27.01 -12.94
N LYS A 253 -29.28 26.74 -13.86
CA LYS A 253 -28.73 27.68 -14.83
C LYS A 253 -29.28 27.46 -16.25
N GLY A 254 -30.21 26.52 -16.41
CA GLY A 254 -30.83 26.20 -17.70
C GLY A 254 -29.97 25.31 -18.61
N ASN A 255 -28.93 24.67 -18.09
CA ASN A 255 -28.19 23.68 -18.85
C ASN A 255 -28.97 22.36 -18.89
N LEU A 256 -29.08 21.76 -20.05
CA LEU A 256 -29.67 20.45 -20.22
C LEU A 256 -28.69 19.36 -19.76
N ILE A 257 -29.08 18.54 -18.80
CA ILE A 257 -28.28 17.46 -18.25
C ILE A 257 -28.83 16.12 -18.69
N ASN A 258 -27.96 15.32 -19.31
CA ASN A 258 -28.28 13.98 -19.79
C ASN A 258 -27.88 12.95 -18.73
N LYS A 259 -28.84 12.19 -18.17
CA LYS A 259 -28.59 11.06 -17.28
C LYS A 259 -28.36 9.78 -18.09
N ILE A 260 -27.17 9.25 -18.05
CA ILE A 260 -26.75 8.09 -18.85
C ILE A 260 -26.36 6.97 -17.91
N LYS A 261 -27.01 5.81 -18.09
CA LYS A 261 -26.66 4.56 -17.46
C LYS A 261 -25.43 3.96 -18.12
N VAL A 262 -24.44 3.61 -17.32
CA VAL A 262 -23.20 2.94 -17.70
C VAL A 262 -23.37 1.44 -17.43
N ILE A 263 -23.29 0.63 -18.47
CA ILE A 263 -23.58 -0.81 -18.42
C ILE A 263 -22.33 -1.58 -18.83
N PRO A 264 -21.77 -2.44 -17.97
CA PRO A 264 -20.65 -3.33 -18.31
C PRO A 264 -21.01 -4.29 -19.45
N LYS A 265 -20.16 -4.39 -20.48
CA LYS A 265 -20.32 -5.42 -21.54
C LYS A 265 -19.96 -6.81 -21.04
N ARG A 266 -19.08 -6.92 -20.06
CA ARG A 266 -18.62 -8.17 -19.44
C ARG A 266 -18.51 -8.01 -17.93
N GLU A 267 -19.08 -8.95 -17.19
CA GLU A 267 -19.22 -8.87 -15.72
C GLU A 267 -17.90 -8.87 -14.95
N ASN A 268 -16.83 -9.46 -15.50
CA ASN A 268 -15.56 -9.61 -14.79
C ASN A 268 -14.46 -8.67 -15.28
N ASP A 269 -14.77 -7.75 -16.21
CA ASP A 269 -13.84 -6.71 -16.59
C ASP A 269 -13.67 -5.69 -15.44
N ARG A 270 -12.53 -5.01 -15.39
CA ARG A 270 -12.25 -3.95 -14.42
C ARG A 270 -12.91 -2.64 -14.87
N ILE A 271 -14.21 -2.56 -14.67
CA ILE A 271 -15.11 -1.51 -15.18
C ILE A 271 -16.17 -1.17 -14.15
N PHE A 272 -16.69 0.04 -14.24
CA PHE A 272 -17.75 0.54 -13.38
C PHE A 272 -19.14 0.22 -13.95
N SER A 273 -20.13 0.26 -13.09
CA SER A 273 -21.56 0.31 -13.46
C SER A 273 -22.23 1.45 -12.68
N GLY A 274 -23.31 2.02 -13.18
CA GLY A 274 -24.00 3.12 -12.48
C GLY A 274 -24.48 4.19 -13.44
N SER A 275 -24.42 5.44 -13.05
CA SER A 275 -24.89 6.59 -13.84
C SER A 275 -23.83 7.68 -13.96
N ILE A 276 -23.75 8.28 -15.14
CA ILE A 276 -22.96 9.47 -15.42
C ILE A 276 -23.88 10.56 -15.99
N TYR A 277 -23.68 11.79 -15.59
CA TYR A 277 -24.49 12.93 -15.97
C TYR A 277 -23.65 13.88 -16.81
N ILE A 278 -24.09 14.14 -18.03
CA ILE A 278 -23.33 14.92 -19.04
C ILE A 278 -24.12 16.18 -19.40
N VAL A 279 -23.45 17.35 -19.29
CA VAL A 279 -23.98 18.64 -19.70
C VAL A 279 -24.04 18.69 -21.21
N GLU A 280 -25.24 18.96 -21.78
CA GLU A 280 -25.43 19.11 -23.22
C GLU A 280 -24.62 20.30 -23.76
N HIS A 281 -24.14 20.22 -24.98
CA HIS A 281 -23.29 21.19 -25.68
C HIS A 281 -21.89 21.37 -25.10
N GLN A 282 -21.71 21.35 -23.79
CA GLN A 282 -20.38 21.43 -23.14
C GLN A 282 -19.68 20.07 -23.06
N TRP A 283 -20.43 18.98 -23.08
CA TRP A 283 -19.97 17.59 -23.02
C TRP A 283 -19.06 17.30 -21.85
N THR A 284 -19.28 18.01 -20.75
CA THR A 284 -18.55 17.88 -19.48
C THR A 284 -19.37 17.05 -18.49
N VAL A 285 -18.70 16.47 -17.51
CA VAL A 285 -19.35 15.72 -16.43
C VAL A 285 -19.97 16.72 -15.44
N TYR A 286 -21.28 16.58 -15.22
CA TYR A 286 -22.04 17.30 -14.19
C TYR A 286 -21.96 16.59 -12.85
N ALA A 287 -22.12 15.26 -12.87
CA ALA A 287 -22.02 14.38 -11.71
C ALA A 287 -21.80 12.94 -12.16
N LEU A 288 -21.42 12.09 -11.23
CA LEU A 288 -21.38 10.64 -11.44
C LEU A 288 -21.69 9.89 -10.15
N GLU A 289 -22.27 8.71 -10.31
CA GLU A 289 -22.44 7.70 -9.29
C GLU A 289 -22.14 6.35 -9.91
N LEU A 290 -20.95 5.83 -9.62
CA LEU A 290 -20.38 4.66 -10.26
C LEU A 290 -19.92 3.64 -9.25
N ALA A 291 -20.33 2.39 -9.42
CA ALA A 291 -20.01 1.29 -8.54
C ALA A 291 -19.15 0.23 -9.23
N ILE A 292 -18.31 -0.46 -8.47
CA ILE A 292 -17.52 -1.61 -8.90
C ILE A 292 -17.49 -2.66 -7.79
N THR A 293 -17.58 -3.94 -8.14
CA THR A 293 -17.44 -5.02 -7.15
C THR A 293 -15.96 -5.27 -6.82
N GLY A 294 -15.69 -5.75 -5.61
CA GLY A 294 -14.33 -6.12 -5.20
C GLY A 294 -13.71 -7.21 -6.07
N VAL A 295 -14.53 -8.09 -6.66
CA VAL A 295 -14.06 -9.11 -7.61
C VAL A 295 -13.58 -8.47 -8.92
N GLN A 296 -14.33 -7.51 -9.45
CA GLN A 296 -13.94 -6.77 -10.66
C GLN A 296 -12.68 -5.92 -10.40
N ALA A 297 -12.63 -5.20 -9.28
CA ALA A 297 -11.50 -4.39 -8.87
C ALA A 297 -10.28 -5.23 -8.45
N GLN A 298 -10.44 -6.55 -8.24
CA GLN A 298 -9.43 -7.46 -7.68
C GLN A 298 -8.97 -6.99 -6.29
N ILE A 299 -9.91 -6.54 -5.45
CA ILE A 299 -9.73 -6.14 -4.05
C ILE A 299 -10.49 -7.15 -3.17
N PRO A 300 -9.88 -8.25 -2.72
CA PRO A 300 -10.58 -9.38 -2.09
C PRO A 300 -11.45 -9.02 -0.88
N PRO A 301 -11.08 -8.08 0.01
CA PRO A 301 -11.94 -7.72 1.14
C PRO A 301 -13.21 -6.97 0.73
N ALA A 302 -13.15 -6.16 -0.34
CA ALA A 302 -14.29 -5.34 -0.76
C ALA A 302 -15.43 -6.20 -1.36
N GLU A 303 -16.66 -5.79 -1.11
CA GLU A 303 -17.85 -6.32 -1.81
C GLU A 303 -18.24 -5.38 -2.93
N VAL A 304 -18.50 -4.13 -2.61
CA VAL A 304 -18.84 -3.08 -3.56
C VAL A 304 -18.14 -1.79 -3.13
N ILE A 305 -17.66 -1.03 -4.10
CA ILE A 305 -17.13 0.32 -3.93
C ILE A 305 -17.93 1.24 -4.84
N THR A 306 -18.52 2.29 -4.29
CA THR A 306 -19.29 3.29 -5.03
C THR A 306 -18.59 4.64 -4.92
N ILE A 307 -18.36 5.29 -6.04
CA ILE A 307 -17.77 6.63 -6.13
C ILE A 307 -18.84 7.59 -6.63
N LYS A 308 -19.06 8.67 -5.88
CA LYS A 308 -19.98 9.77 -6.21
C LYS A 308 -19.16 11.04 -6.35
N GLN A 309 -19.34 11.80 -7.43
CA GLN A 309 -18.70 13.10 -7.61
C GLN A 309 -19.73 14.11 -8.08
N ASN A 310 -19.69 15.32 -7.51
CA ASN A 310 -20.53 16.43 -7.89
C ASN A 310 -19.68 17.63 -8.31
N PHE A 311 -20.09 18.27 -9.40
CA PHE A 311 -19.43 19.42 -9.94
C PHE A 311 -20.35 20.64 -9.91
N SER A 312 -19.79 21.82 -9.76
CA SER A 312 -20.48 23.10 -9.87
C SER A 312 -19.81 24.00 -10.88
N TYR A 313 -20.61 24.81 -11.57
CA TYR A 313 -20.12 25.76 -12.56
C TYR A 313 -20.00 27.17 -11.98
N SER A 314 -18.84 27.79 -12.14
CA SER A 314 -18.64 29.21 -11.84
C SER A 314 -18.83 30.04 -13.10
N ASP A 315 -19.76 31.00 -13.07
CA ASP A 315 -19.96 31.95 -14.15
C ASP A 315 -18.80 32.97 -14.26
N ILE A 316 -18.11 33.19 -13.13
CA ILE A 316 -16.97 34.11 -13.06
C ILE A 316 -15.75 33.48 -13.74
N ASP A 317 -15.42 32.25 -13.38
CA ASP A 317 -14.23 31.56 -13.88
C ASP A 317 -14.51 30.79 -15.16
N GLN A 318 -15.78 30.60 -15.55
CA GLN A 318 -16.22 29.80 -16.70
C GLN A 318 -15.74 28.34 -16.63
N LEU A 319 -15.71 27.74 -15.41
CA LEU A 319 -15.17 26.42 -15.12
C LEU A 319 -16.16 25.55 -14.33
N TRP A 320 -16.19 24.27 -14.68
CA TRP A 320 -16.78 23.23 -13.84
C TRP A 320 -15.71 22.68 -12.90
N VAL A 321 -15.97 22.72 -11.60
CA VAL A 321 -15.05 22.18 -10.58
C VAL A 321 -15.75 21.19 -9.68
N MET A 322 -15.02 20.20 -9.21
CA MET A 322 -15.52 19.24 -8.23
C MET A 322 -15.68 19.91 -6.88
N ILE A 323 -16.89 19.86 -6.31
CA ILE A 323 -17.19 20.45 -4.99
C ILE A 323 -17.27 19.39 -3.89
N SER A 324 -17.66 18.17 -4.24
CA SER A 324 -17.70 17.06 -3.29
C SER A 324 -17.45 15.72 -3.96
N GLN A 325 -16.87 14.79 -3.18
CA GLN A 325 -16.71 13.39 -3.54
C GLN A 325 -17.03 12.50 -2.36
N GLY A 326 -17.82 11.47 -2.61
CA GLY A 326 -18.08 10.39 -1.67
C GLY A 326 -17.53 9.06 -2.22
N ILE A 327 -16.91 8.27 -1.34
CA ILE A 327 -16.54 6.89 -1.63
C ILE A 327 -17.18 6.03 -0.57
N GLU A 328 -18.14 5.22 -0.96
CA GLU A 328 -18.83 4.28 -0.08
C GLU A 328 -18.36 2.87 -0.41
N PHE A 329 -18.09 2.05 0.59
CA PHE A 329 -17.71 0.67 0.36
C PHE A 329 -18.28 -0.26 1.43
N SER A 330 -18.57 -1.48 1.03
CA SER A 330 -18.83 -2.58 1.94
C SER A 330 -17.71 -3.62 1.84
N TYR A 331 -17.42 -4.28 2.94
CA TYR A 331 -16.37 -5.29 2.99
C TYR A 331 -16.80 -6.51 3.81
N SER A 332 -16.22 -7.67 3.44
CA SER A 332 -16.43 -8.91 4.16
C SER A 332 -15.24 -9.83 3.91
N LEU A 333 -14.56 -10.25 4.98
CA LEU A 333 -13.44 -11.18 4.90
C LEU A 333 -13.29 -11.96 6.22
N PHE A 334 -13.14 -13.29 6.16
CA PHE A 334 -12.90 -14.15 7.32
C PHE A 334 -13.90 -14.01 8.48
N GLY A 335 -15.16 -13.66 8.18
CA GLY A 335 -16.19 -13.44 9.20
C GLY A 335 -16.29 -12.01 9.72
N PHE A 336 -15.34 -11.15 9.39
CA PHE A 336 -15.45 -9.70 9.61
C PHE A 336 -16.21 -9.06 8.45
N GLN A 337 -17.20 -8.25 8.76
CA GLN A 337 -17.97 -7.52 7.77
C GLN A 337 -18.25 -6.10 8.26
N GLY A 338 -18.45 -5.20 7.32
CA GLY A 338 -18.75 -3.82 7.64
C GLY A 338 -18.92 -2.97 6.40
N ASP A 339 -18.99 -1.69 6.64
CA ASP A 339 -19.07 -0.65 5.63
C ASP A 339 -18.14 0.50 5.98
N GLY A 340 -17.82 1.30 5.00
CA GLY A 340 -17.05 2.49 5.21
C GLY A 340 -17.42 3.56 4.22
N ARG A 341 -17.07 4.79 4.60
CA ARG A 341 -17.27 5.95 3.78
C ARG A 341 -16.11 6.93 3.93
N TYR A 342 -15.77 7.49 2.81
CA TYR A 342 -14.87 8.62 2.74
C TYR A 342 -15.61 9.79 2.10
N THR A 343 -15.65 10.92 2.79
CA THR A 343 -16.26 12.17 2.31
C THR A 343 -15.18 13.20 2.09
N ALA A 344 -15.11 13.77 0.90
CA ALA A 344 -14.21 14.87 0.54
C ALA A 344 -15.02 16.09 0.08
N VAL A 345 -14.65 17.27 0.59
CA VAL A 345 -15.25 18.56 0.22
C VAL A 345 -14.15 19.51 -0.21
N TYR A 346 -14.32 20.09 -1.38
CA TYR A 346 -13.41 21.07 -1.96
C TYR A 346 -14.09 22.45 -1.92
N SER A 347 -13.38 23.45 -1.45
CA SER A 347 -13.93 24.80 -1.32
C SER A 347 -12.86 25.87 -1.53
N ASN A 348 -13.30 27.11 -1.72
CA ASN A 348 -12.45 28.28 -1.82
C ASN A 348 -11.36 28.13 -2.91
N TYR A 349 -11.76 27.66 -4.10
CA TYR A 349 -10.86 27.59 -5.24
C TYR A 349 -10.33 28.97 -5.62
N ASP A 350 -9.01 29.03 -5.84
CA ASP A 350 -8.32 30.19 -6.34
C ASP A 350 -7.53 29.80 -7.61
N PHE A 351 -8.02 30.27 -8.75
CA PHE A 351 -7.39 30.09 -10.08
C PHE A 351 -6.47 31.25 -10.45
N SER A 352 -6.47 32.35 -9.68
CA SER A 352 -5.69 33.55 -9.93
C SER A 352 -4.25 33.45 -9.44
N THR A 353 -3.99 32.57 -8.46
CA THR A 353 -2.66 32.41 -7.86
C THR A 353 -1.70 31.75 -8.86
N GLU A 354 -0.51 32.31 -9.04
CA GLU A 354 0.56 31.70 -9.83
C GLU A 354 1.09 30.43 -9.17
N VAL A 355 0.53 29.29 -9.55
CA VAL A 355 1.06 27.98 -9.20
C VAL A 355 1.95 27.52 -10.35
N THR A 356 3.24 27.36 -10.08
CA THR A 356 4.25 26.99 -11.10
C THR A 356 4.94 25.68 -10.72
N LYS A 357 5.68 25.09 -11.66
CA LYS A 357 6.50 23.88 -11.36
C LYS A 357 7.47 24.10 -10.21
N LYS A 358 7.88 25.34 -9.92
CA LYS A 358 8.78 25.68 -8.80
C LYS A 358 8.08 25.57 -7.43
N SER A 359 6.74 25.69 -7.39
CA SER A 359 5.95 25.51 -6.16
C SER A 359 5.97 24.06 -5.67
N PHE A 360 6.27 23.11 -6.56
CA PHE A 360 6.30 21.68 -6.24
C PHE A 360 7.74 21.20 -6.06
N GLY A 361 8.08 20.90 -4.81
CA GLY A 361 9.29 20.14 -4.47
C GLY A 361 9.10 18.65 -4.65
N LYS A 362 9.81 17.87 -3.86
CA LYS A 362 9.64 16.41 -3.73
C LYS A 362 8.73 16.04 -2.56
N GLU A 363 8.44 16.97 -1.69
CA GLU A 363 7.47 16.86 -0.62
C GLU A 363 6.08 17.15 -1.19
N ILE A 364 5.25 16.11 -1.23
CA ILE A 364 3.88 16.23 -1.76
C ILE A 364 2.84 16.39 -0.66
N LEU A 365 3.18 16.01 0.58
CA LEU A 365 2.34 16.19 1.74
C LEU A 365 3.20 16.63 2.92
N SER A 366 2.70 17.62 3.67
CA SER A 366 3.30 18.08 4.92
C SER A 366 2.23 18.37 5.97
N PHE A 367 2.60 18.24 7.23
CA PHE A 367 1.75 18.66 8.36
C PHE A 367 2.19 20.03 8.85
N GLY A 368 1.22 20.91 9.08
CA GLY A 368 1.45 22.18 9.76
C GLY A 368 1.80 21.97 11.25
N ASP A 369 2.40 22.98 11.86
CA ASP A 369 2.73 22.94 13.29
C ASP A 369 1.46 22.68 14.11
N SER A 370 1.54 21.67 14.99
CA SER A 370 0.41 21.27 15.85
C SER A 370 -0.88 20.90 15.09
N ALA A 371 -0.79 20.42 13.83
CA ALA A 371 -1.96 20.01 13.05
C ALA A 371 -2.77 18.90 13.75
N ASN A 372 -2.11 18.00 14.44
CA ASN A 372 -2.72 16.90 15.21
C ASN A 372 -3.11 17.28 16.64
N LYS A 373 -2.94 18.54 17.06
CA LYS A 373 -3.22 19.02 18.43
C LYS A 373 -4.27 20.11 18.49
N LYS A 374 -5.12 20.22 17.45
CA LYS A 374 -6.21 21.19 17.42
C LYS A 374 -7.31 20.77 18.41
N ASP A 375 -7.77 21.72 19.22
CA ASP A 375 -8.80 21.50 20.23
C ASP A 375 -10.21 21.47 19.65
N SER A 376 -11.18 21.16 20.49
CA SER A 376 -12.59 21.12 20.12
C SER A 376 -13.11 22.49 19.64
N THR A 377 -12.58 23.60 20.15
CA THR A 377 -12.95 24.96 19.74
C THR A 377 -12.57 25.21 18.29
N TYR A 378 -11.36 24.77 17.91
CA TYR A 378 -10.91 24.84 16.53
C TYR A 378 -11.82 24.02 15.61
N TRP A 379 -12.07 22.75 15.94
CA TRP A 379 -12.91 21.87 15.14
C TRP A 379 -14.34 22.35 15.01
N ASN A 380 -14.97 22.83 16.07
CA ASN A 380 -16.31 23.39 16.06
C ASN A 380 -16.43 24.68 15.20
N ARG A 381 -15.31 25.38 15.00
CA ARG A 381 -15.27 26.58 14.17
C ARG A 381 -14.97 26.29 12.70
N PHE A 382 -14.13 25.34 12.40
CA PHE A 382 -13.57 25.15 11.05
C PHE A 382 -14.04 23.87 10.36
N ARG A 383 -14.72 22.96 11.07
CA ARG A 383 -15.31 21.75 10.47
C ARG A 383 -16.42 22.17 9.51
N PRO A 384 -16.31 21.83 8.20
CA PRO A 384 -17.36 22.22 7.25
C PRO A 384 -18.58 21.28 7.30
N VAL A 385 -18.40 19.98 7.64
CA VAL A 385 -19.48 19.00 7.71
C VAL A 385 -19.70 18.60 9.17
N PRO A 386 -20.85 18.89 9.80
CA PRO A 386 -21.10 18.55 11.19
C PRO A 386 -20.99 17.04 11.45
N LEU A 387 -20.56 16.65 12.64
CA LEU A 387 -20.60 15.27 13.08
C LEU A 387 -22.05 14.84 13.33
N THR A 388 -22.33 13.55 13.11
CA THR A 388 -23.56 12.93 13.59
C THR A 388 -23.47 12.66 15.10
N ASP A 389 -24.60 12.38 15.74
CA ASP A 389 -24.60 12.00 17.17
C ASP A 389 -23.77 10.75 17.44
N GLU A 390 -23.77 9.76 16.53
CA GLU A 390 -22.95 8.56 16.59
C GLU A 390 -21.44 8.91 16.57
N GLU A 391 -21.01 9.79 15.64
CA GLU A 391 -19.63 10.21 15.50
C GLU A 391 -19.13 11.03 16.71
N ILE A 392 -20.00 11.89 17.27
CA ILE A 392 -19.70 12.63 18.50
C ILE A 392 -19.52 11.65 19.66
N GLY A 393 -20.43 10.69 19.79
CA GLY A 393 -20.35 9.64 20.80
C GLY A 393 -19.07 8.82 20.70
N ASP A 394 -18.66 8.45 19.49
CA ASP A 394 -17.42 7.69 19.24
C ASP A 394 -16.15 8.46 19.67
N TYR A 395 -16.05 9.74 19.31
CA TYR A 395 -14.95 10.59 19.77
C TYR A 395 -14.86 10.66 21.29
N LEU A 396 -16.00 10.97 21.96
CA LEU A 396 -16.04 11.08 23.42
C LEU A 396 -15.67 9.78 24.11
N LEU A 397 -16.20 8.66 23.62
CA LEU A 397 -15.94 7.34 24.18
C LEU A 397 -14.49 6.93 23.99
N LYS A 398 -13.98 6.97 22.76
CA LYS A 398 -12.64 6.48 22.44
C LYS A 398 -11.55 7.38 23.01
N ASP A 399 -11.71 8.70 22.99
CA ASP A 399 -10.76 9.64 23.60
C ASP A 399 -10.69 9.42 25.14
N SER A 400 -11.84 9.13 25.79
CA SER A 400 -11.89 8.74 27.20
C SER A 400 -11.17 7.42 27.48
N ILE A 401 -11.45 6.39 26.68
CA ILE A 401 -10.81 5.08 26.81
C ILE A 401 -9.31 5.16 26.54
N GLN A 402 -8.89 5.94 25.54
CA GLN A 402 -7.49 6.20 25.23
C GLN A 402 -6.74 6.77 26.44
N THR A 403 -7.31 7.79 27.08
CA THR A 403 -6.74 8.39 28.29
C THR A 403 -6.52 7.35 29.41
N VAL A 404 -7.48 6.44 29.59
CA VAL A 404 -7.35 5.33 30.55
C VAL A 404 -6.29 4.34 30.11
N ARG A 405 -6.29 3.95 28.83
CA ARG A 405 -5.36 2.94 28.28
C ARG A 405 -3.91 3.39 28.28
N GLU A 406 -3.64 4.67 28.16
CA GLU A 406 -2.27 5.23 28.26
C GLU A 406 -1.82 5.46 29.70
N SER A 407 -2.73 5.37 30.67
CA SER A 407 -2.38 5.55 32.07
C SER A 407 -1.45 4.42 32.56
N LYS A 408 -0.48 4.80 33.39
CA LYS A 408 0.47 3.83 33.98
C LYS A 408 -0.22 2.69 34.75
N PRO A 409 -1.27 2.93 35.59
CA PRO A 409 -1.95 1.85 36.28
C PRO A 409 -2.60 0.83 35.35
N TYR A 410 -3.18 1.29 34.22
CA TYR A 410 -3.78 0.41 33.24
C TYR A 410 -2.72 -0.41 32.50
N LEU A 411 -1.64 0.23 32.02
CA LEU A 411 -0.54 -0.45 31.34
C LEU A 411 0.14 -1.48 32.25
N ASP A 412 0.40 -1.11 33.52
CA ASP A 412 0.95 -2.06 34.52
C ASP A 412 0.02 -3.27 34.75
N SER A 413 -1.32 -3.05 34.74
CA SER A 413 -2.31 -4.10 34.89
C SER A 413 -2.32 -5.09 33.70
N ILE A 414 -2.28 -4.55 32.48
CA ILE A 414 -2.21 -5.36 31.25
C ILE A 414 -0.89 -6.12 31.20
N ASP A 415 0.23 -5.46 31.52
CA ASP A 415 1.54 -6.08 31.57
C ASP A 415 1.58 -7.20 32.61
N ALA A 416 1.01 -7.00 33.80
CA ALA A 416 0.93 -8.02 34.81
C ALA A 416 0.10 -9.28 34.38
N LYS A 417 -0.94 -9.08 33.54
CA LYS A 417 -1.73 -10.16 32.93
C LYS A 417 -0.91 -10.89 31.85
N ASN A 418 -0.31 -10.16 30.91
CA ASN A 418 0.34 -10.70 29.73
C ASN A 418 1.73 -11.28 30.01
N ASN A 419 2.46 -10.73 30.98
CA ASN A 419 3.79 -11.17 31.37
C ASN A 419 3.78 -12.45 32.21
N ARG A 420 2.62 -13.06 32.48
CA ARG A 420 2.55 -14.32 33.23
C ARG A 420 3.13 -15.45 32.37
N PHE A 421 4.24 -16.02 32.85
CA PHE A 421 4.85 -17.17 32.21
C PHE A 421 3.96 -18.42 32.41
N LYS A 422 3.70 -19.13 31.33
CA LYS A 422 2.97 -20.40 31.29
C LYS A 422 3.90 -21.49 30.75
N ILE A 423 3.74 -22.73 31.19
CA ILE A 423 4.61 -23.85 30.78
C ILE A 423 4.65 -24.05 29.26
N GLN A 424 3.54 -23.78 28.58
CA GLN A 424 3.46 -23.83 27.13
C GLN A 424 4.38 -22.79 26.44
N ASN A 425 4.75 -21.73 27.15
CA ASN A 425 5.65 -20.72 26.59
C ASN A 425 7.04 -21.29 26.29
N LEU A 426 7.46 -22.36 26.99
CA LEU A 426 8.72 -23.05 26.66
C LEU A 426 8.78 -23.48 25.19
N LEU A 427 7.64 -23.87 24.60
CA LEU A 427 7.56 -24.33 23.21
C LEU A 427 7.13 -23.22 22.25
N PHE A 428 6.25 -22.31 22.69
CA PHE A 428 5.66 -21.28 21.81
C PHE A 428 6.30 -19.91 21.93
N GLY A 429 7.35 -19.77 22.76
CA GLY A 429 8.04 -18.51 23.00
C GLY A 429 7.38 -17.68 24.11
N TYR A 430 8.12 -16.69 24.57
CA TYR A 430 7.70 -15.81 25.66
C TYR A 430 8.21 -14.39 25.43
N SER A 431 7.38 -13.42 25.79
CA SER A 431 7.74 -11.99 25.78
C SER A 431 7.33 -11.36 27.09
N TYR A 432 8.24 -10.71 27.74
CA TYR A 432 8.00 -9.80 28.86
C TYR A 432 8.06 -8.37 28.32
N ARG A 433 7.03 -7.57 28.60
CA ARG A 433 6.90 -6.20 28.16
C ARG A 433 6.69 -5.25 29.34
N ASN A 434 7.32 -4.10 29.31
CA ASN A 434 6.95 -2.93 30.09
C ASN A 434 6.39 -1.90 29.13
N SER A 435 5.06 -1.80 29.05
CA SER A 435 4.35 -0.96 28.09
C SER A 435 4.49 0.53 28.41
N PHE A 436 4.63 0.89 29.69
CA PHE A 436 4.78 2.27 30.12
C PHE A 436 6.18 2.84 29.75
N GLU A 437 7.23 2.03 29.87
CA GLU A 437 8.59 2.43 29.52
C GLU A 437 8.99 2.01 28.10
N ASP A 438 8.09 1.40 27.38
CA ASP A 438 8.20 0.96 25.99
C ASP A 438 9.44 0.09 25.70
N TRP A 439 9.62 -0.97 26.51
CA TRP A 439 10.63 -1.97 26.23
C TRP A 439 10.08 -3.40 26.39
N SER A 440 10.71 -4.30 25.67
CA SER A 440 10.38 -5.75 25.74
C SER A 440 11.64 -6.61 25.69
N ILE A 441 11.56 -7.77 26.34
CA ILE A 441 12.55 -8.84 26.26
C ILE A 441 11.84 -10.17 26.11
N GLY A 442 12.40 -11.07 25.33
CA GLY A 442 11.75 -12.37 25.15
C GLY A 442 12.57 -13.32 24.30
N TYR A 443 11.93 -14.44 23.96
CA TYR A 443 12.48 -15.41 23.02
C TYR A 443 11.38 -15.98 22.13
N SER A 444 11.79 -16.35 20.90
CA SER A 444 10.88 -16.95 19.90
C SER A 444 10.57 -18.41 20.23
N SER A 445 9.51 -18.94 19.61
CA SER A 445 9.21 -20.36 19.66
C SER A 445 10.37 -21.18 19.06
N PRO A 446 10.94 -22.14 19.77
CA PRO A 446 11.91 -23.08 19.19
C PRO A 446 11.29 -23.95 18.08
N LEU A 447 9.96 -24.09 18.03
CA LEU A 447 9.27 -24.85 17.00
C LEU A 447 9.15 -24.10 15.68
N SER A 448 9.18 -22.75 15.70
CA SER A 448 9.08 -21.92 14.48
C SER A 448 10.27 -22.10 13.55
N ASP A 449 11.44 -22.36 14.12
CA ASP A 449 12.71 -22.53 13.40
C ASP A 449 13.18 -24.00 13.38
N PHE A 450 12.27 -24.94 13.64
CA PHE A 450 12.59 -26.38 13.57
C PHE A 450 12.66 -26.81 12.10
N GLN A 451 13.82 -27.37 11.71
CA GLN A 451 14.10 -27.70 10.33
C GLN A 451 15.05 -28.91 10.22
N PHE A 452 15.20 -29.42 8.98
CA PHE A 452 16.11 -30.50 8.68
C PHE A 452 17.02 -30.14 7.49
N ASN A 453 18.30 -30.49 7.61
CA ASN A 453 19.25 -30.53 6.52
C ASN A 453 20.26 -31.64 6.74
N THR A 454 20.95 -32.07 5.68
CA THR A 454 21.85 -33.24 5.72
C THR A 454 23.14 -33.02 6.52
N VAL A 455 23.47 -31.75 6.84
CA VAL A 455 24.66 -31.37 7.63
C VAL A 455 24.37 -31.33 9.12
N GLN A 456 23.27 -30.73 9.55
CA GLN A 456 22.93 -30.56 10.97
C GLN A 456 21.93 -31.60 11.46
N GLY A 457 21.32 -32.37 10.54
CA GLY A 457 20.17 -33.20 10.83
C GLY A 457 18.97 -32.32 11.24
N TYR A 458 18.17 -32.82 12.17
CA TYR A 458 17.18 -31.97 12.83
C TYR A 458 17.89 -30.88 13.64
N ASN A 459 17.46 -29.66 13.43
CA ASN A 459 18.01 -28.52 14.14
C ASN A 459 16.92 -27.49 14.43
N SER A 460 17.15 -26.72 15.46
CA SER A 460 16.26 -25.61 15.83
C SER A 460 17.08 -24.41 16.29
N LYS A 461 16.52 -23.23 16.12
CA LYS A 461 17.11 -21.97 16.49
C LYS A 461 16.25 -21.27 17.55
N LEU A 462 16.84 -20.92 18.66
CA LEU A 462 16.22 -20.17 19.74
C LEU A 462 16.69 -18.72 19.64
N ASN A 463 15.78 -17.79 19.39
CA ASN A 463 16.11 -16.38 19.23
C ASN A 463 15.66 -15.60 20.48
N PHE A 464 16.58 -14.91 21.11
CA PHE A 464 16.33 -13.97 22.21
C PHE A 464 16.35 -12.56 21.66
N TYR A 465 15.50 -11.69 22.16
CA TYR A 465 15.47 -10.30 21.79
C TYR A 465 15.25 -9.37 22.98
N TYR A 466 15.83 -8.20 22.89
CA TYR A 466 15.55 -7.04 23.71
C TYR A 466 15.31 -5.86 22.79
N ARG A 467 14.25 -5.09 23.03
CA ARG A 467 13.94 -3.88 22.29
C ARG A 467 13.47 -2.78 23.24
N LYS A 468 14.00 -1.60 23.08
CA LYS A 468 13.53 -0.38 23.73
C LYS A 468 13.30 0.71 22.68
N ASN A 469 12.06 1.20 22.61
CA ASN A 469 11.70 2.32 21.77
C ASN A 469 11.90 3.63 22.55
N GLN A 470 12.17 4.72 21.82
CA GLN A 470 12.33 6.06 22.36
C GLN A 470 11.37 6.99 21.63
N ASP A 471 10.60 7.79 22.35
CA ASP A 471 9.42 8.51 21.86
C ASP A 471 9.67 9.47 20.71
N GLU A 472 10.73 10.27 20.81
CA GLU A 472 11.02 11.26 19.80
C GLU A 472 11.65 10.63 18.56
N TYR A 473 11.12 10.95 17.36
CA TYR A 473 11.65 10.52 16.07
C TYR A 473 11.70 8.99 15.88
N ARG A 474 10.90 8.22 16.64
CA ARG A 474 10.85 6.76 16.57
C ARG A 474 12.22 6.09 16.62
N ARG A 475 13.10 6.57 17.49
CA ARG A 475 14.39 5.94 17.78
C ARG A 475 14.15 4.61 18.48
N TYR A 476 15.01 3.67 18.24
CA TYR A 476 15.01 2.43 19.02
C TYR A 476 16.39 1.80 19.12
N LEU A 477 16.54 1.00 20.19
CA LEU A 477 17.65 0.10 20.42
C LEU A 477 17.09 -1.32 20.41
N SER A 478 17.73 -2.22 19.65
CA SER A 478 17.40 -3.66 19.63
C SER A 478 18.69 -4.45 19.82
N ALA A 479 18.65 -5.43 20.71
CA ALA A 479 19.70 -6.43 20.89
C ALA A 479 19.07 -7.82 20.69
N ASN A 480 19.67 -8.63 19.82
CA ASN A 480 19.20 -9.97 19.55
C ASN A 480 20.36 -10.95 19.73
N ALA A 481 20.04 -12.14 20.24
CA ALA A 481 20.96 -13.25 20.31
C ALA A 481 20.24 -14.51 19.84
N SER A 482 20.92 -15.38 19.11
CA SER A 482 20.35 -16.66 18.70
C SER A 482 21.30 -17.80 19.00
N LEU A 483 20.71 -18.92 19.41
CA LEU A 483 21.40 -20.19 19.65
C LEU A 483 20.78 -21.24 18.73
N GLN A 484 21.60 -21.92 17.93
CA GLN A 484 21.18 -23.01 17.05
C GLN A 484 21.94 -24.27 17.40
N TYR A 485 21.22 -25.37 17.56
CA TYR A 485 21.82 -26.67 17.81
C TYR A 485 21.40 -27.67 16.71
N GLY A 486 22.37 -28.33 16.11
CA GLY A 486 22.18 -29.42 15.17
C GLY A 486 22.40 -30.75 15.85
N ILE A 487 21.42 -31.67 15.72
CA ILE A 487 21.46 -32.96 16.42
C ILE A 487 22.51 -33.88 15.82
N SER A 488 22.64 -33.87 14.48
CA SER A 488 23.53 -34.84 13.83
C SER A 488 25.00 -34.40 13.79
N ASP A 489 25.26 -33.08 13.72
CA ASP A 489 26.62 -32.55 13.77
C ASP A 489 27.11 -32.22 15.19
N ASP A 490 26.22 -32.38 16.18
CA ASP A 490 26.46 -32.15 17.62
C ASP A 490 27.15 -30.82 17.91
N ARG A 491 26.65 -29.74 17.27
CA ARG A 491 27.28 -28.41 17.39
C ARG A 491 26.29 -27.34 17.78
N LEU A 492 26.67 -26.59 18.79
CA LEU A 492 26.01 -25.35 19.19
C LEU A 492 26.66 -24.17 18.44
N ARG A 493 25.83 -23.37 17.78
CA ARG A 493 26.18 -22.11 17.12
C ARG A 493 25.42 -20.98 17.76
N GLY A 494 26.04 -19.83 17.82
CA GLY A 494 25.39 -18.66 18.40
C GLY A 494 25.80 -17.37 17.71
N THR A 495 24.84 -16.47 17.54
CA THR A 495 25.07 -15.14 17.00
C THR A 495 24.45 -14.09 17.94
N ALA A 496 25.01 -12.90 17.92
CA ALA A 496 24.45 -11.75 18.60
C ALA A 496 24.45 -10.54 17.65
N SER A 497 23.44 -9.68 17.77
CA SER A 497 23.38 -8.42 17.04
C SER A 497 22.83 -7.29 17.90
N PHE A 498 23.31 -6.12 17.64
CA PHE A 498 22.91 -4.87 18.26
C PHE A 498 22.57 -3.87 17.16
N ILE A 499 21.41 -3.26 17.24
CA ILE A 499 20.91 -2.27 16.27
C ILE A 499 20.49 -1.02 17.00
N TYR A 500 20.99 0.12 16.57
CA TYR A 500 20.54 1.43 17.04
C TYR A 500 20.06 2.28 15.88
N LYS A 501 18.77 2.67 15.93
CA LYS A 501 18.15 3.60 14.97
C LYS A 501 18.12 4.98 15.57
N PHE A 502 18.74 5.95 14.89
CA PHE A 502 18.90 7.32 15.39
C PHE A 502 17.67 8.21 15.17
N ASN A 503 16.95 8.04 14.07
CA ASN A 503 15.69 8.76 13.80
C ASN A 503 14.93 8.12 12.64
N ASN A 504 13.71 8.59 12.38
CA ASN A 504 12.84 8.10 11.31
C ASN A 504 12.73 9.05 10.09
N ILE A 505 13.55 10.11 10.04
CA ILE A 505 13.54 11.08 8.92
C ILE A 505 14.53 10.61 7.84
N LYS A 506 15.82 10.51 8.16
CA LYS A 506 16.87 9.98 7.29
C LYS A 506 17.20 8.51 7.58
N SER A 507 16.52 7.92 8.55
CA SER A 507 16.64 6.54 9.00
C SER A 507 18.09 6.03 9.10
N PRO A 508 18.99 6.70 9.83
CA PRO A 508 20.32 6.16 10.05
C PRO A 508 20.28 5.02 11.07
N PHE A 509 20.95 3.91 10.70
CA PHE A 509 21.11 2.73 11.54
C PHE A 509 22.56 2.41 11.72
N LEU A 510 22.94 2.08 12.95
CA LEU A 510 24.18 1.38 13.26
C LEU A 510 23.84 -0.07 13.63
N MET A 511 24.51 -1.02 13.02
CA MET A 511 24.39 -2.44 13.34
C MET A 511 25.76 -3.00 13.70
N LEU A 512 25.82 -3.73 14.80
CA LEU A 512 26.96 -4.56 15.19
C LEU A 512 26.47 -5.99 15.32
N SER A 513 27.15 -6.94 14.72
CA SER A 513 26.78 -8.35 14.82
C SER A 513 28.01 -9.25 14.79
N GLY A 514 27.86 -10.45 15.32
CA GLY A 514 28.93 -11.44 15.31
C GLY A 514 28.49 -12.76 15.91
N GLY A 515 29.33 -13.78 15.71
CA GLY A 515 29.11 -15.12 16.19
C GLY A 515 29.50 -16.19 15.21
N VAL A 516 28.85 -17.34 15.34
CA VAL A 516 29.00 -18.50 14.46
C VAL A 516 27.64 -18.94 13.96
N GLU A 517 27.50 -19.11 12.65
CA GLU A 517 26.27 -19.57 12.01
C GLU A 517 26.58 -20.47 10.80
N THR A 518 25.58 -21.22 10.34
CA THR A 518 25.60 -21.85 9.04
C THR A 518 25.02 -20.90 8.00
N GLN A 519 25.64 -20.84 6.81
CA GLN A 519 25.18 -20.00 5.71
C GLN A 519 25.18 -20.81 4.41
N GLN A 520 24.20 -20.56 3.52
CA GLN A 520 24.20 -21.14 2.18
C GLN A 520 25.35 -20.56 1.35
N PHE A 521 25.88 -21.35 0.38
CA PHE A 521 26.91 -20.87 -0.53
C PHE A 521 26.44 -19.68 -1.39
N ASN A 522 25.15 -19.64 -1.73
CA ASN A 522 24.54 -18.48 -2.36
C ASN A 522 24.07 -17.49 -1.29
N ASP A 523 24.68 -16.29 -1.25
CA ASP A 523 24.36 -15.21 -0.31
C ASP A 523 22.88 -14.78 -0.36
N ALA A 524 22.21 -14.94 -1.50
CA ALA A 524 20.78 -14.63 -1.64
C ALA A 524 19.87 -15.64 -0.93
N GLN A 525 20.42 -16.73 -0.41
CA GLN A 525 19.72 -17.81 0.29
C GLN A 525 18.41 -18.25 -0.40
N PRO A 526 18.46 -18.68 -1.67
CA PRO A 526 17.24 -18.90 -2.46
C PRO A 526 16.43 -20.10 -2.01
N ILE A 527 16.98 -20.95 -1.15
CA ILE A 527 16.37 -22.21 -0.73
C ILE A 527 15.82 -22.03 0.68
N SER A 528 14.48 -22.02 0.80
CA SER A 528 13.80 -21.97 2.09
C SER A 528 14.16 -23.22 2.92
N PRO A 529 14.55 -23.06 4.20
CA PRO A 529 14.83 -24.19 5.09
C PRO A 529 13.67 -25.16 5.25
N LEU A 530 12.43 -24.65 5.27
CA LEU A 530 11.23 -25.49 5.34
C LEU A 530 11.07 -26.34 4.07
N ILE A 531 11.19 -25.72 2.89
CA ILE A 531 11.09 -26.42 1.61
C ILE A 531 12.23 -27.44 1.49
N ASN A 532 13.45 -27.07 1.91
CA ASN A 532 14.57 -28.03 1.94
C ASN A 532 14.31 -29.20 2.87
N SER A 533 13.72 -28.98 4.05
CA SER A 533 13.36 -30.05 4.99
C SER A 533 12.40 -31.06 4.33
N VAL A 534 11.36 -30.57 3.66
CA VAL A 534 10.41 -31.41 2.93
C VAL A 534 11.10 -32.13 1.77
N SER A 535 11.87 -31.40 0.94
CA SER A 535 12.61 -31.99 -0.19
C SER A 535 13.57 -33.08 0.25
N SER A 536 14.28 -32.89 1.37
CA SER A 536 15.23 -33.89 1.87
C SER A 536 14.50 -35.10 2.47
N LEU A 537 13.61 -34.90 3.43
CA LEU A 537 12.99 -35.99 4.18
C LEU A 537 12.01 -36.83 3.36
N PHE A 538 11.30 -36.23 2.39
CA PHE A 538 10.27 -36.93 1.62
C PHE A 538 10.69 -37.29 0.19
N PHE A 539 11.65 -36.55 -0.39
CA PHE A 539 12.04 -36.73 -1.81
C PHE A 539 13.53 -37.02 -2.03
N GLU A 540 14.31 -37.22 -0.97
CA GLU A 540 15.76 -37.53 -1.01
C GLU A 540 16.60 -36.47 -1.72
N ASN A 541 16.16 -35.17 -1.69
CA ASN A 541 16.83 -34.07 -2.36
C ASN A 541 17.38 -33.06 -1.36
N ASN A 542 18.70 -32.99 -1.19
CA ASN A 542 19.35 -32.00 -0.33
C ASN A 542 19.88 -30.79 -1.14
N PHE A 543 18.98 -29.92 -1.57
CA PHE A 543 19.33 -28.75 -2.40
C PHE A 543 20.17 -27.72 -1.65
N MET A 544 19.91 -27.54 -0.34
CA MET A 544 20.56 -26.50 0.48
C MET A 544 21.96 -26.97 0.89
N LYS A 545 22.98 -26.33 0.32
CA LYS A 545 24.39 -26.55 0.64
C LYS A 545 24.89 -25.41 1.53
N ILE A 546 25.53 -25.75 2.65
CA ILE A 546 25.86 -24.78 3.70
C ILE A 546 27.29 -24.92 4.18
N TYR A 547 27.85 -23.86 4.72
CA TYR A 547 29.16 -23.80 5.36
C TYR A 547 29.08 -23.08 6.72
N ASP A 548 30.06 -23.29 7.60
CA ASP A 548 30.21 -22.53 8.85
C ASP A 548 30.86 -21.18 8.59
N LYS A 549 30.27 -20.14 9.13
CA LYS A 549 30.83 -18.79 9.13
C LYS A 549 30.93 -18.27 10.57
N SER A 550 32.16 -18.03 11.00
CA SER A 550 32.41 -17.23 12.22
C SER A 550 32.69 -15.80 11.79
N PHE A 551 32.00 -14.83 12.37
CA PHE A 551 32.09 -13.45 11.89
C PHE A 551 31.96 -12.42 12.99
N ALA A 552 32.48 -11.21 12.72
CA ALA A 552 32.22 -9.98 13.43
C ALA A 552 32.02 -8.87 12.41
N GLN A 553 30.90 -8.15 12.48
CA GLN A 553 30.48 -7.18 11.48
C GLN A 553 30.01 -5.90 12.09
N ALA A 554 30.37 -4.77 11.47
CA ALA A 554 29.79 -3.47 11.71
C ALA A 554 29.10 -2.97 10.43
N GLY A 555 27.90 -2.45 10.56
CA GLY A 555 27.10 -1.95 9.43
C GLY A 555 26.55 -0.56 9.73
N TYR A 556 26.44 0.26 8.68
CA TYR A 556 25.82 1.58 8.73
C TYR A 556 24.95 1.81 7.50
N THR A 557 23.76 2.37 7.73
CA THR A 557 22.78 2.67 6.69
C THR A 557 22.21 4.07 6.91
N GLN A 558 22.03 4.83 5.83
CA GLN A 558 21.40 6.15 5.91
C GLN A 558 20.84 6.57 4.54
N GLU A 559 19.75 7.33 4.55
CA GLU A 559 19.35 8.18 3.42
C GLU A 559 20.16 9.49 3.49
N ILE A 560 21.17 9.62 2.62
CA ILE A 560 22.07 10.78 2.60
C ILE A 560 21.33 12.03 2.12
N THR A 561 20.63 11.88 1.01
CA THR A 561 19.70 12.86 0.47
C THR A 561 18.49 12.15 -0.09
N ASN A 562 17.40 12.87 -0.35
CA ASN A 562 16.14 12.29 -0.79
C ASN A 562 16.32 11.36 -2.00
N GLY A 563 15.96 10.09 -1.81
CA GLY A 563 16.09 9.05 -2.81
C GLY A 563 17.49 8.45 -2.98
N PHE A 564 18.51 8.94 -2.26
CA PHE A 564 19.85 8.37 -2.26
C PHE A 564 20.18 7.73 -0.92
N ASN A 565 20.25 6.40 -0.90
CA ASN A 565 20.55 5.61 0.30
C ASN A 565 21.90 4.92 0.16
N ILE A 566 22.63 4.84 1.26
CA ILE A 566 23.86 4.04 1.38
C ILE A 566 23.67 2.92 2.40
N TYR A 567 24.29 1.80 2.14
CA TYR A 567 24.38 0.61 2.99
C TYR A 567 25.83 0.15 2.97
N SER A 568 26.53 0.29 4.09
CA SER A 568 27.94 -0.09 4.19
C SER A 568 28.13 -1.10 5.31
N THR A 569 28.91 -2.14 5.05
CA THR A 569 29.29 -3.13 6.07
C THR A 569 30.78 -3.45 5.96
N LEU A 570 31.39 -3.66 7.12
CA LEU A 570 32.73 -4.20 7.25
C LEU A 570 32.64 -5.42 8.16
N ALA A 571 33.08 -6.57 7.65
CA ALA A 571 33.04 -7.84 8.35
C ALA A 571 34.41 -8.52 8.36
N TYR A 572 34.76 -9.11 9.49
CA TYR A 572 35.75 -10.18 9.55
C TYR A 572 34.98 -11.50 9.46
N GLU A 573 35.43 -12.41 8.59
CA GLU A 573 34.81 -13.72 8.40
C GLU A 573 35.88 -14.80 8.43
N ARG A 574 35.61 -15.90 9.16
CA ARG A 574 36.32 -17.16 9.06
C ARG A 574 35.34 -18.22 8.56
N ARG A 575 35.67 -18.87 7.49
CA ARG A 575 34.80 -19.80 6.77
C ARG A 575 35.38 -21.20 6.84
N LYS A 576 34.51 -22.19 7.07
CA LYS A 576 34.91 -23.61 7.15
C LYS A 576 33.90 -24.47 6.41
N SER A 577 34.40 -25.40 5.59
CA SER A 577 33.58 -26.40 4.92
C SER A 577 32.91 -27.34 5.90
N LEU A 578 31.71 -27.80 5.56
CA LEU A 578 30.90 -28.75 6.31
C LEU A 578 30.62 -29.98 5.42
N PHE A 579 30.34 -31.13 6.07
CA PHE A 579 30.00 -32.37 5.42
C PHE A 579 28.60 -32.81 5.84
N ASN A 580 27.94 -33.64 5.01
CA ASN A 580 26.75 -34.35 5.44
C ASN A 580 27.08 -35.24 6.64
N THR A 581 26.27 -35.24 7.66
CA THR A 581 26.42 -36.03 8.88
C THR A 581 25.27 -37.01 9.05
N THR A 582 24.25 -36.94 8.20
CA THR A 582 23.05 -37.80 8.24
C THR A 582 22.55 -38.13 6.85
N ASP A 583 22.03 -39.33 6.70
CA ASP A 583 21.33 -39.86 5.51
C ASP A 583 19.84 -40.11 5.78
N GLN A 584 19.27 -39.54 6.88
CA GLN A 584 17.92 -39.80 7.32
C GLN A 584 16.89 -39.31 6.29
N VAL A 585 15.94 -40.18 5.92
CA VAL A 585 14.79 -39.96 5.07
C VAL A 585 13.56 -40.63 5.68
N PHE A 586 12.35 -40.15 5.35
CA PHE A 586 11.11 -40.83 5.76
C PHE A 586 10.72 -41.95 4.82
N PHE A 587 10.96 -41.79 3.51
CA PHE A 587 10.66 -42.76 2.49
C PHE A 587 11.93 -43.01 1.65
N ASN A 588 12.48 -44.19 1.74
CA ASN A 588 13.65 -44.59 0.98
C ASN A 588 13.19 -45.46 -0.21
N ASP A 589 12.70 -44.80 -1.26
CA ASP A 589 12.16 -45.51 -2.44
C ASP A 589 13.22 -45.77 -3.53
N LYS A 590 14.33 -45.05 -3.54
CA LYS A 590 15.24 -45.02 -4.68
C LYS A 590 16.63 -45.65 -4.41
N ASN A 591 16.94 -46.02 -3.17
CA ASN A 591 18.31 -46.34 -2.75
C ASN A 591 19.33 -45.25 -3.10
N ASP A 592 18.86 -43.98 -3.24
CA ASP A 592 19.71 -42.85 -3.56
C ASP A 592 20.41 -42.36 -2.28
N VAL A 593 21.62 -41.86 -2.48
CA VAL A 593 22.40 -41.20 -1.41
C VAL A 593 22.31 -39.72 -1.61
N TYR A 594 22.14 -38.93 -0.54
CA TYR A 594 22.22 -37.49 -0.62
C TYR A 594 23.49 -37.03 -1.32
N SER A 595 23.39 -36.10 -2.24
CA SER A 595 24.56 -35.48 -2.84
C SER A 595 25.45 -34.82 -1.78
N SER A 596 26.77 -34.79 -2.00
CA SER A 596 27.68 -34.16 -1.04
C SER A 596 27.31 -32.70 -0.75
N ASN A 597 27.79 -32.18 0.36
CA ASN A 597 27.54 -30.76 0.72
C ASN A 597 28.42 -29.78 -0.11
N ASP A 598 29.19 -30.29 -1.08
CA ASP A 598 29.91 -29.51 -2.08
C ASP A 598 29.04 -29.32 -3.33
N PRO A 599 28.55 -28.10 -3.61
CA PRO A 599 27.70 -27.85 -4.76
C PRO A 599 28.42 -28.02 -6.12
N GLN A 600 29.75 -27.94 -6.16
CA GLN A 600 30.53 -28.13 -7.38
C GLN A 600 30.84 -29.63 -7.65
N ASN A 601 30.92 -30.42 -6.58
CA ASN A 601 31.27 -31.83 -6.66
C ASN A 601 30.25 -32.71 -5.91
N PRO A 602 29.02 -32.82 -6.39
CA PRO A 602 27.90 -33.45 -5.65
C PRO A 602 28.12 -34.96 -5.40
N ASN A 603 29.01 -35.60 -6.12
CA ASN A 603 29.34 -37.03 -6.02
C ASN A 603 30.66 -37.32 -5.29
N ILE A 604 31.35 -36.29 -4.78
CA ILE A 604 32.63 -36.45 -4.06
C ILE A 604 32.37 -36.25 -2.56
N TYR A 605 32.62 -37.28 -1.78
CA TYR A 605 32.42 -37.30 -0.32
C TYR A 605 33.77 -37.27 0.40
N GLY A 606 33.79 -36.67 1.59
CA GLY A 606 34.97 -36.68 2.45
C GLY A 606 36.07 -35.67 2.07
N ILE A 607 35.93 -34.94 0.99
CA ILE A 607 36.83 -33.86 0.59
C ILE A 607 36.14 -32.52 0.92
N PRO A 608 36.80 -31.57 1.61
CA PRO A 608 36.23 -30.28 1.88
C PRO A 608 35.98 -29.48 0.57
N ALA A 609 34.80 -28.81 0.47
CA ALA A 609 34.46 -28.01 -0.69
C ALA A 609 35.42 -26.82 -0.88
N PHE A 610 36.09 -26.39 0.18
CA PHE A 610 37.10 -25.33 0.18
C PHE A 610 37.95 -25.44 1.46
N GLU A 611 39.17 -24.92 1.40
CA GLU A 611 40.05 -24.82 2.55
C GLU A 611 39.58 -23.77 3.55
N THR A 612 39.77 -24.06 4.86
CA THR A 612 39.41 -23.11 5.90
C THR A 612 40.24 -21.85 5.76
N HIS A 613 39.59 -20.69 5.61
CA HIS A 613 40.24 -19.40 5.43
C HIS A 613 39.53 -18.33 6.19
N GLN A 614 40.17 -17.16 6.28
CA GLN A 614 39.61 -15.95 6.86
C GLN A 614 39.91 -14.73 6.00
N LEU A 615 39.06 -13.72 6.02
CA LEU A 615 39.23 -12.47 5.31
C LEU A 615 38.45 -11.33 5.96
N LEU A 616 38.82 -10.11 5.61
CA LEU A 616 37.99 -8.94 5.81
C LEU A 616 37.15 -8.72 4.55
N LYS A 617 35.85 -8.46 4.74
CA LYS A 617 34.91 -8.19 3.65
C LYS A 617 34.28 -6.83 3.84
N PHE A 618 34.47 -5.93 2.90
CA PHE A 618 33.84 -4.63 2.85
C PHE A 618 32.78 -4.60 1.76
N ASN A 619 31.57 -4.15 2.09
CA ASN A 619 30.49 -3.93 1.15
C ASN A 619 30.01 -2.50 1.22
N LEU A 620 29.86 -1.86 0.07
CA LEU A 620 29.18 -0.57 -0.10
C LEU A 620 28.12 -0.73 -1.16
N ASN A 621 26.87 -0.64 -0.78
CA ASN A 621 25.74 -0.66 -1.71
C ASN A 621 25.04 0.70 -1.65
N THR A 622 24.65 1.21 -2.80
CA THR A 622 23.91 2.45 -2.93
C THR A 622 22.60 2.19 -3.67
N ARG A 623 21.56 2.91 -3.32
CA ARG A 623 20.27 2.88 -4.00
C ARG A 623 19.87 4.29 -4.40
N PHE A 624 19.59 4.48 -5.68
CA PHE A 624 19.11 5.73 -6.26
C PHE A 624 17.67 5.55 -6.73
N ASN A 625 16.74 6.25 -6.08
CA ASN A 625 15.36 6.39 -6.49
C ASN A 625 15.19 7.76 -7.15
N PHE A 626 15.26 7.79 -8.47
CA PHE A 626 15.15 9.05 -9.22
C PHE A 626 13.76 9.65 -9.06
N GLY A 627 13.72 10.95 -8.82
CA GLY A 627 12.45 11.67 -8.69
C GLY A 627 11.64 11.29 -7.45
N GLN A 628 12.25 10.72 -6.41
CA GLN A 628 11.59 10.27 -5.18
C GLN A 628 10.72 11.37 -4.58
N GLU A 629 9.43 11.14 -4.48
CA GLU A 629 8.47 11.95 -3.75
C GLU A 629 8.27 11.36 -2.35
N TYR A 630 7.88 12.22 -1.40
CA TYR A 630 7.69 11.81 -0.01
C TYR A 630 6.65 12.65 0.72
N MET A 631 6.13 12.08 1.78
CA MET A 631 5.27 12.73 2.77
C MET A 631 6.06 12.99 4.04
N SER A 632 5.95 14.20 4.60
CA SER A 632 6.55 14.58 5.87
C SER A 632 5.51 14.57 6.97
N TYR A 633 5.72 13.69 7.95
CA TYR A 633 5.03 13.71 9.23
C TYR A 633 5.94 14.39 10.25
N PRO A 634 5.42 14.92 11.39
CA PRO A 634 6.26 15.58 12.40
C PRO A 634 7.38 14.68 12.95
N ASP A 635 7.16 13.38 13.02
CA ASP A 635 8.08 12.37 13.57
C ASP A 635 8.73 11.46 12.52
N SER A 636 8.37 11.59 11.25
CA SER A 636 8.81 10.64 10.22
C SER A 636 8.70 11.19 8.80
N LYS A 637 9.45 10.57 7.90
CA LYS A 637 9.37 10.76 6.46
C LYS A 637 8.97 9.44 5.82
N ILE A 638 7.93 9.46 4.98
CA ILE A 638 7.46 8.30 4.23
C ILE A 638 7.75 8.53 2.74
N ASN A 639 8.65 7.72 2.18
CA ASN A 639 8.96 7.76 0.76
C ASN A 639 7.85 7.07 -0.04
N ILE A 640 7.36 7.73 -1.09
CA ILE A 640 6.29 7.22 -1.94
C ILE A 640 6.89 6.33 -3.04
N PRO A 641 6.35 5.13 -3.27
CA PRO A 641 6.78 4.29 -4.38
C PRO A 641 6.68 5.03 -5.72
N ASN A 642 7.74 5.03 -6.49
CA ASN A 642 7.80 5.73 -7.78
C ASN A 642 7.91 4.71 -8.92
N SER A 643 6.88 4.65 -9.78
CA SER A 643 6.87 3.82 -10.99
C SER A 643 7.35 4.56 -12.24
N LYS A 644 7.47 5.90 -12.17
CA LYS A 644 7.83 6.76 -13.31
C LYS A 644 9.30 6.61 -13.73
N TYR A 645 10.19 6.35 -12.78
CA TYR A 645 11.62 6.19 -13.01
C TYR A 645 12.12 4.86 -12.46
N PRO A 646 13.21 4.31 -13.05
CA PRO A 646 13.83 3.11 -12.50
C PRO A 646 14.49 3.37 -11.14
N THR A 647 14.63 2.32 -10.35
CA THR A 647 15.52 2.29 -9.19
C THR A 647 16.85 1.69 -9.61
N LEU A 648 17.93 2.43 -9.40
CA LEU A 648 19.30 1.99 -9.67
C LEU A 648 20.00 1.62 -8.37
N TYR A 649 20.61 0.44 -8.36
CA TYR A 649 21.49 -0.01 -7.30
C TYR A 649 22.91 -0.13 -7.86
N ILE A 650 23.90 0.35 -7.12
CA ILE A 650 25.32 0.19 -7.43
C ILE A 650 25.99 -0.37 -6.18
N GLY A 651 26.75 -1.43 -6.33
CA GLY A 651 27.44 -2.08 -5.24
C GLY A 651 28.92 -2.29 -5.55
N TYR A 652 29.74 -2.12 -4.52
CA TYR A 652 31.14 -2.50 -4.50
C TYR A 652 31.38 -3.43 -3.32
N GLU A 653 32.04 -4.53 -3.59
CA GLU A 653 32.41 -5.55 -2.59
C GLU A 653 33.88 -5.85 -2.71
N LYS A 654 34.59 -5.91 -1.59
CA LYS A 654 36.02 -6.20 -1.53
C LYS A 654 36.30 -7.23 -0.45
N GLY A 655 36.89 -8.35 -0.85
CA GLY A 655 37.58 -9.29 0.03
C GLY A 655 39.07 -8.90 0.12
N PHE A 656 39.59 -8.73 1.32
CA PHE A 656 41.01 -8.34 1.50
C PHE A 656 41.56 -8.88 2.81
N ALA A 657 42.88 -8.79 2.97
CA ALA A 657 43.57 -9.32 4.13
C ALA A 657 43.22 -10.80 4.41
N ALA A 658 42.97 -11.56 3.35
CA ALA A 658 42.71 -12.99 3.46
C ALA A 658 43.94 -13.76 3.93
N SER A 659 43.72 -14.88 4.64
CA SER A 659 44.82 -15.79 5.06
C SER A 659 45.64 -16.32 3.88
N GLU A 660 44.97 -16.50 2.74
CA GLU A 660 45.56 -16.86 1.46
C GLU A 660 45.24 -15.76 0.43
N LYS A 661 46.23 -15.24 -0.28
CA LYS A 661 46.06 -14.12 -1.22
C LYS A 661 44.99 -14.37 -2.31
N GLN A 662 44.83 -15.60 -2.71
CA GLN A 662 43.84 -16.01 -3.72
C GLN A 662 42.39 -15.69 -3.32
N TYR A 663 42.07 -15.55 -2.05
CA TYR A 663 40.73 -15.19 -1.58
C TYR A 663 40.51 -13.67 -1.52
N ASN A 664 41.48 -12.85 -1.92
CA ASN A 664 41.24 -11.41 -2.08
C ASN A 664 40.60 -11.15 -3.44
N PHE A 665 39.62 -10.29 -3.49
CA PHE A 665 38.90 -9.93 -4.72
C PHE A 665 38.27 -8.55 -4.63
N ASP A 666 37.92 -8.01 -5.78
CA ASP A 666 37.10 -6.85 -5.95
C ASP A 666 35.91 -7.23 -6.86
N LYS A 667 34.70 -6.75 -6.51
CA LYS A 667 33.46 -7.02 -7.27
C LYS A 667 32.64 -5.75 -7.39
N PHE A 668 32.35 -5.35 -8.61
CA PHE A 668 31.39 -4.30 -8.90
C PHE A 668 30.09 -4.90 -9.39
N LYS A 669 28.95 -4.36 -8.91
CA LYS A 669 27.63 -4.83 -9.30
C LYS A 669 26.67 -3.67 -9.50
N ALA A 670 25.79 -3.80 -10.47
CA ALA A 670 24.72 -2.85 -10.74
C ALA A 670 23.41 -3.61 -10.93
N ARG A 671 22.31 -3.00 -10.51
CA ARG A 671 20.96 -3.53 -10.72
C ARG A 671 20.02 -2.39 -11.06
N LEU A 672 19.17 -2.60 -12.07
CA LEU A 672 18.16 -1.64 -12.51
C LEU A 672 16.79 -2.30 -12.50
N THR A 673 15.84 -1.75 -11.76
CA THR A 673 14.49 -2.31 -11.64
C THR A 673 13.43 -1.24 -11.90
N GLN A 674 12.34 -1.62 -12.59
CA GLN A 674 11.18 -0.77 -12.73
C GLN A 674 9.92 -1.61 -12.96
N SER A 675 8.78 -1.05 -12.56
CA SER A 675 7.45 -1.55 -12.86
C SER A 675 6.65 -0.45 -13.54
N PHE A 676 6.16 -0.72 -14.75
CA PHE A 676 5.34 0.20 -15.52
C PHE A 676 3.88 -0.21 -15.44
N ASN A 677 3.04 0.71 -15.06
CA ASN A 677 1.60 0.58 -15.24
C ASN A 677 1.22 1.09 -16.64
N LEU A 678 0.74 0.21 -17.50
CA LEU A 678 0.35 0.51 -18.88
C LEU A 678 -1.18 0.67 -19.03
N GLY A 679 -1.86 1.03 -17.95
CA GLY A 679 -3.31 1.20 -17.91
C GLY A 679 -4.04 -0.12 -18.18
N ASN A 680 -4.95 -0.13 -19.16
CA ASN A 680 -5.70 -1.32 -19.54
C ASN A 680 -4.84 -2.44 -20.17
N LYS A 681 -3.60 -2.12 -20.59
CA LYS A 681 -2.68 -3.10 -21.17
C LYS A 681 -1.95 -3.94 -20.12
N GLY A 682 -2.12 -3.60 -18.84
CA GLY A 682 -1.54 -4.35 -17.73
C GLY A 682 -0.23 -3.75 -17.19
N ASN A 683 0.59 -4.59 -16.56
CA ASN A 683 1.82 -4.17 -15.91
C ASN A 683 3.03 -4.84 -16.56
N PHE A 684 4.02 -4.05 -16.92
CA PHE A 684 5.32 -4.53 -17.39
C PHE A 684 6.38 -4.28 -16.33
N LYS A 685 7.18 -5.28 -16.01
CA LYS A 685 8.23 -5.21 -15.00
C LYS A 685 9.54 -5.75 -15.54
N TYR A 686 10.64 -5.15 -15.10
CA TYR A 686 11.97 -5.71 -15.38
C TYR A 686 12.91 -5.60 -14.18
N ASN A 687 13.89 -6.49 -14.15
CA ASN A 687 15.01 -6.53 -13.23
C ASN A 687 16.27 -6.92 -14.03
N LEU A 688 17.17 -5.97 -14.22
CA LEU A 688 18.43 -6.15 -14.92
C LEU A 688 19.56 -6.11 -13.89
N LYS A 689 20.49 -7.06 -13.96
CA LYS A 689 21.67 -7.10 -13.11
C LYS A 689 22.91 -7.30 -13.95
N ALA A 690 23.99 -6.64 -13.56
CA ALA A 690 25.29 -6.81 -14.17
C ALA A 690 26.38 -6.72 -13.09
N GLY A 691 27.48 -7.39 -13.31
CA GLY A 691 28.62 -7.26 -12.43
C GLY A 691 29.90 -7.79 -13.07
N THR A 692 31.01 -7.42 -12.47
CA THR A 692 32.35 -7.86 -12.89
C THR A 692 33.23 -8.03 -11.67
N PHE A 693 34.16 -8.94 -11.80
CA PHE A 693 35.14 -9.28 -10.76
C PHE A 693 36.54 -8.91 -11.23
N PHE A 694 37.40 -8.65 -10.28
CA PHE A 694 38.84 -8.45 -10.49
C PHE A 694 39.60 -9.22 -9.44
N ASN A 695 40.74 -9.82 -9.83
CA ASN A 695 41.60 -10.65 -8.98
C ASN A 695 40.81 -11.78 -8.30
N ALA A 696 39.93 -12.46 -9.05
CA ALA A 696 38.94 -13.37 -8.50
C ALA A 696 39.05 -14.80 -9.10
N GLU A 697 40.18 -15.18 -9.69
CA GLU A 697 40.35 -16.46 -10.39
C GLU A 697 40.10 -17.65 -9.45
N ASP A 698 40.62 -17.61 -8.24
CA ASP A 698 40.63 -18.73 -7.27
C ASP A 698 39.86 -18.41 -5.99
N ILE A 699 38.90 -17.49 -6.01
CA ILE A 699 38.09 -17.16 -4.82
C ILE A 699 37.17 -18.30 -4.40
N GLY A 700 36.73 -18.29 -3.17
CA GLY A 700 35.77 -19.28 -2.65
C GLY A 700 34.42 -19.20 -3.37
N LEU A 701 33.79 -20.36 -3.61
CA LEU A 701 32.49 -20.42 -4.29
C LEU A 701 31.42 -19.51 -3.66
N MET A 702 31.44 -19.30 -2.33
CA MET A 702 30.51 -18.42 -1.63
C MET A 702 30.64 -16.93 -1.99
N ASP A 703 31.71 -16.52 -2.68
CA ASP A 703 31.92 -15.15 -3.18
C ASP A 703 31.58 -15.00 -4.68
N TYR A 704 31.28 -16.09 -5.37
CA TYR A 704 30.81 -16.09 -6.76
C TYR A 704 29.50 -15.33 -6.88
N TYR A 705 29.14 -14.99 -8.09
CA TYR A 705 27.77 -14.65 -8.41
C TYR A 705 26.99 -15.93 -8.73
N HIS A 706 25.86 -16.10 -8.07
CA HIS A 706 24.98 -17.25 -8.27
C HIS A 706 23.67 -16.76 -8.88
N PRO A 707 23.35 -17.11 -10.15
CA PRO A 707 21.98 -16.94 -10.65
C PRO A 707 21.03 -17.77 -9.79
N ASN A 708 19.95 -17.16 -9.30
CA ASN A 708 19.00 -17.87 -8.45
C ASN A 708 18.23 -18.91 -9.28
N GLY A 709 18.46 -20.18 -9.02
CA GLY A 709 17.74 -21.30 -9.62
C GLY A 709 16.49 -21.68 -8.83
N ASN A 710 15.70 -22.62 -9.37
CA ASN A 710 14.53 -23.17 -8.71
C ASN A 710 14.31 -24.64 -9.13
N GLN A 711 14.75 -25.58 -8.31
CA GLN A 711 14.51 -27.00 -8.52
C GLN A 711 13.29 -27.53 -7.76
N THR A 712 12.69 -26.73 -6.89
CA THR A 712 11.49 -27.10 -6.13
C THR A 712 10.22 -26.88 -6.92
N HIS A 713 10.26 -26.09 -7.99
CA HIS A 713 9.13 -25.71 -8.84
C HIS A 713 8.00 -24.99 -8.07
N VAL A 714 8.33 -24.44 -6.89
CA VAL A 714 7.44 -23.56 -6.11
C VAL A 714 7.90 -22.13 -6.31
N GLY A 715 6.97 -21.25 -6.66
CA GLY A 715 7.22 -19.82 -6.84
C GLY A 715 6.55 -18.98 -5.76
N THR A 716 7.23 -17.94 -5.28
CA THR A 716 6.66 -16.90 -4.44
C THR A 716 6.55 -15.61 -5.23
N SER A 717 5.60 -14.73 -4.90
CA SER A 717 5.33 -13.53 -5.70
C SER A 717 6.50 -12.55 -5.74
N SER A 718 7.38 -12.57 -4.74
CA SER A 718 8.60 -11.75 -4.68
C SER A 718 9.72 -12.25 -5.59
N ASN A 719 9.69 -13.51 -5.99
CA ASN A 719 10.83 -14.18 -6.61
C ASN A 719 10.79 -14.26 -8.14
N TYR A 720 9.63 -14.15 -8.79
CA TYR A 720 9.50 -14.31 -10.24
C TYR A 720 10.44 -13.43 -11.08
N LEU A 721 10.75 -12.21 -10.63
CA LEU A 721 11.70 -11.31 -11.29
C LEU A 721 13.13 -11.41 -10.74
N ASN A 722 13.46 -12.48 -10.04
CA ASN A 722 14.78 -12.67 -9.43
C ASN A 722 15.25 -14.12 -9.48
N VAL A 723 14.51 -14.99 -10.17
CA VAL A 723 14.71 -16.44 -10.18
C VAL A 723 14.60 -16.97 -11.60
N PHE A 724 15.46 -17.91 -11.95
CA PHE A 724 15.31 -18.81 -13.09
C PHE A 724 14.53 -20.03 -12.66
N ASN A 725 13.39 -20.24 -13.27
CA ASN A 725 12.41 -21.22 -12.80
C ASN A 725 12.74 -22.68 -13.18
N ASN A 726 13.68 -22.89 -14.10
CA ASN A 726 14.12 -24.22 -14.56
C ASN A 726 15.65 -24.39 -14.52
N LEU A 727 16.36 -23.48 -13.84
CA LEU A 727 17.80 -23.56 -13.65
C LEU A 727 18.09 -24.32 -12.36
N PRO A 728 18.98 -25.35 -12.37
CA PRO A 728 19.45 -25.99 -11.15
C PRO A 728 20.20 -25.01 -10.23
N TYR A 729 20.07 -25.20 -8.92
CA TYR A 729 20.83 -24.41 -7.95
C TYR A 729 22.33 -24.54 -8.19
N TYR A 730 23.06 -23.47 -8.02
CA TYR A 730 24.51 -23.32 -8.22
C TYR A 730 24.99 -23.55 -9.67
N ALA A 731 24.14 -23.96 -10.58
CA ALA A 731 24.47 -24.00 -11.99
C ALA A 731 24.74 -22.57 -12.50
N LEU A 732 25.70 -22.44 -13.42
CA LEU A 732 26.11 -21.16 -14.01
C LEU A 732 26.68 -20.15 -13.00
N SER A 733 27.09 -20.58 -11.80
CA SER A 733 27.84 -19.73 -10.87
C SER A 733 29.10 -19.20 -11.49
N THR A 734 29.41 -17.92 -11.32
CA THR A 734 30.53 -17.27 -11.99
C THR A 734 31.30 -16.31 -11.10
N ASN A 735 32.62 -16.26 -11.30
CA ASN A 735 33.54 -15.27 -10.73
C ASN A 735 34.12 -14.33 -11.82
N SER A 736 33.44 -14.25 -12.97
CA SER A 736 33.75 -13.33 -14.08
C SER A 736 32.63 -12.35 -14.33
N SER A 737 32.73 -11.56 -15.39
CA SER A 737 31.68 -10.62 -15.79
C SER A 737 30.39 -11.34 -16.13
N TYR A 738 29.27 -10.79 -15.71
CA TYR A 738 27.94 -11.37 -15.97
C TYR A 738 26.89 -10.32 -16.26
N PHE A 739 25.84 -10.76 -16.94
CA PHE A 739 24.61 -10.03 -17.15
C PHE A 739 23.42 -10.95 -16.91
N GLU A 740 22.45 -10.47 -16.14
CA GLU A 740 21.19 -11.17 -15.82
C GLU A 740 20.01 -10.28 -16.11
N MET A 741 18.98 -10.81 -16.75
CA MET A 741 17.77 -10.11 -17.12
C MET A 741 16.54 -10.95 -16.76
N HIS A 742 15.57 -10.30 -16.12
CA HIS A 742 14.23 -10.84 -15.92
C HIS A 742 13.23 -9.78 -16.37
N VAL A 743 12.29 -10.17 -17.21
CA VAL A 743 11.17 -9.34 -17.66
C VAL A 743 9.88 -10.11 -17.55
N GLU A 744 8.81 -9.41 -17.17
CA GLU A 744 7.47 -9.97 -17.03
C GLU A 744 6.43 -8.97 -17.49
N HIS A 745 5.43 -9.44 -18.22
CA HIS A 745 4.25 -8.67 -18.56
C HIS A 745 2.99 -9.39 -18.10
N ASP A 746 2.28 -8.79 -17.15
CA ASP A 746 0.95 -9.22 -16.69
C ASP A 746 -0.10 -8.43 -17.47
N PHE A 747 -0.80 -9.11 -18.37
CA PHE A 747 -1.88 -8.51 -19.18
C PHE A 747 -3.13 -8.19 -18.37
N LYS A 748 -3.16 -8.57 -17.09
CA LYS A 748 -4.37 -8.47 -16.27
C LYS A 748 -5.55 -9.17 -16.99
N GLY A 749 -6.72 -8.58 -17.05
CA GLY A 749 -7.87 -9.17 -17.77
C GLY A 749 -7.89 -8.92 -19.28
N LEU A 750 -6.96 -8.17 -19.87
CA LEU A 750 -7.06 -7.67 -21.25
C LEU A 750 -7.29 -8.76 -22.31
N LEU A 751 -6.62 -9.88 -22.21
CA LEU A 751 -6.71 -10.98 -23.19
C LEU A 751 -7.73 -12.02 -22.79
N LEU A 752 -7.66 -12.55 -21.57
CA LEU A 752 -8.51 -13.67 -21.15
C LEU A 752 -9.97 -13.28 -20.94
N SER A 753 -10.27 -12.02 -20.63
CA SER A 753 -11.65 -11.56 -20.53
C SER A 753 -12.40 -11.52 -21.87
N ARG A 754 -11.67 -11.61 -22.99
CA ARG A 754 -12.25 -11.65 -24.35
C ARG A 754 -12.49 -13.06 -24.87
N VAL A 755 -11.94 -14.06 -24.20
CA VAL A 755 -12.09 -15.47 -24.60
C VAL A 755 -13.36 -16.04 -23.96
N PRO A 756 -14.33 -16.56 -24.73
CA PRO A 756 -15.53 -17.20 -24.21
C PRO A 756 -15.16 -18.28 -23.16
N LEU A 757 -15.96 -18.39 -22.12
CA LEU A 757 -15.78 -19.24 -20.94
C LEU A 757 -14.66 -18.75 -20.01
N LEU A 758 -13.46 -18.38 -20.49
CA LEU A 758 -12.38 -17.84 -19.65
C LEU A 758 -12.73 -16.48 -19.08
N ASN A 759 -13.55 -15.69 -19.77
CA ASN A 759 -14.03 -14.39 -19.30
C ASN A 759 -14.83 -14.46 -17.97
N LYS A 760 -15.35 -15.64 -17.60
CA LYS A 760 -16.06 -15.87 -16.33
C LYS A 760 -15.11 -16.17 -15.16
N LEU A 761 -13.86 -16.49 -15.44
CA LEU A 761 -12.90 -16.96 -14.44
C LEU A 761 -12.08 -15.85 -13.82
N ASN A 762 -12.08 -14.64 -14.40
CA ASN A 762 -11.28 -13.49 -13.94
C ASN A 762 -9.77 -13.80 -13.81
N TYR A 763 -9.23 -14.60 -14.72
CA TYR A 763 -7.82 -14.96 -14.76
C TYR A 763 -7.00 -13.90 -15.48
N ASN A 764 -5.73 -13.78 -15.10
CA ASN A 764 -4.75 -12.92 -15.75
C ASN A 764 -3.75 -13.79 -16.53
N LEU A 765 -3.46 -13.39 -17.77
CA LEU A 765 -2.35 -13.97 -18.52
C LEU A 765 -1.07 -13.22 -18.17
N VAL A 766 -0.02 -13.98 -17.90
CA VAL A 766 1.33 -13.45 -17.62
C VAL A 766 2.33 -14.11 -18.57
N ILE A 767 3.22 -13.32 -19.15
CA ILE A 767 4.36 -13.85 -19.93
C ILE A 767 5.65 -13.34 -19.32
N GLY A 768 6.68 -14.16 -19.36
CA GLY A 768 8.00 -13.84 -18.82
C GLY A 768 9.14 -14.27 -19.76
N ALA A 769 10.26 -13.58 -19.63
CA ALA A 769 11.51 -13.98 -20.26
C ALA A 769 12.68 -13.65 -19.31
N HIS A 770 13.60 -14.60 -19.19
CA HIS A 770 14.75 -14.50 -18.31
C HIS A 770 16.00 -14.90 -19.08
N ALA A 771 17.10 -14.22 -18.86
CA ALA A 771 18.37 -14.53 -19.53
C ALA A 771 19.55 -14.32 -18.58
N PHE A 772 20.55 -15.18 -18.70
CA PHE A 772 21.83 -15.07 -18.03
C PHE A 772 22.98 -15.29 -19.01
N ALA A 773 23.96 -14.40 -18.96
CA ALA A 773 25.15 -14.47 -19.80
C ALA A 773 26.39 -14.19 -18.96
N THR A 774 27.48 -14.89 -19.28
CA THR A 774 28.82 -14.65 -18.73
C THR A 774 29.84 -14.91 -19.82
N GLU A 775 31.09 -14.53 -19.60
CA GLU A 775 32.14 -14.55 -20.63
C GLU A 775 32.38 -15.91 -21.26
N ASN A 776 32.33 -16.98 -20.47
CA ASN A 776 32.80 -18.31 -20.89
C ASN A 776 31.68 -19.31 -21.19
N ILE A 777 30.43 -18.91 -21.03
CA ILE A 777 29.26 -19.79 -21.15
C ILE A 777 28.24 -19.19 -22.10
N LYS A 778 27.70 -20.02 -23.02
CA LYS A 778 26.61 -19.56 -23.88
C LYS A 778 25.42 -19.09 -23.04
N PRO A 779 24.72 -18.02 -23.47
CA PRO A 779 23.58 -17.48 -22.71
C PRO A 779 22.53 -18.54 -22.43
N TYR A 780 22.10 -18.60 -21.16
CA TYR A 780 20.94 -19.34 -20.71
C TYR A 780 19.70 -18.49 -20.84
N GLN A 781 18.61 -19.06 -21.26
CA GLN A 781 17.34 -18.34 -21.49
C GLN A 781 16.16 -19.17 -21.02
N GLU A 782 15.16 -18.51 -20.43
CA GLU A 782 13.87 -19.09 -20.11
C GLU A 782 12.74 -18.20 -20.64
N TYR A 783 11.70 -18.84 -21.14
CA TYR A 783 10.46 -18.21 -21.54
C TYR A 783 9.31 -18.84 -20.77
N SER A 784 8.43 -18.02 -20.21
CA SER A 784 7.29 -18.49 -19.42
C SER A 784 5.97 -17.93 -19.94
N ILE A 785 4.93 -18.74 -19.81
CA ILE A 785 3.53 -18.35 -19.97
C ILE A 785 2.76 -18.87 -18.77
N GLY A 786 2.04 -17.99 -18.08
CA GLY A 786 1.37 -18.31 -16.85
C GLY A 786 -0.06 -17.76 -16.77
N ILE A 787 -0.85 -18.39 -15.93
CA ILE A 787 -2.17 -17.93 -15.52
C ILE A 787 -2.09 -17.55 -14.06
N ASP A 788 -2.41 -16.29 -13.77
CA ASP A 788 -2.48 -15.75 -12.42
C ASP A 788 -3.93 -15.50 -11.98
N ASN A 789 -4.11 -15.16 -10.70
CA ASN A 789 -5.42 -14.93 -10.09
C ASN A 789 -6.32 -16.17 -10.11
N ILE A 790 -5.73 -17.37 -10.01
CA ILE A 790 -6.45 -18.64 -9.96
C ILE A 790 -7.01 -18.83 -8.55
N GLY A 791 -8.29 -19.23 -8.46
CA GLY A 791 -8.95 -19.48 -7.20
C GLY A 791 -10.47 -19.34 -7.30
N PHE A 792 -11.12 -19.37 -6.15
CA PHE A 792 -12.58 -19.32 -6.05
C PHE A 792 -13.04 -18.11 -5.23
N LYS A 793 -13.99 -17.34 -5.72
CA LYS A 793 -14.52 -16.11 -5.10
C LYS A 793 -13.37 -15.15 -4.71
N LYS A 794 -13.27 -14.84 -3.39
CA LYS A 794 -12.25 -13.95 -2.82
C LYS A 794 -10.88 -14.61 -2.63
N PHE A 795 -10.81 -15.93 -2.67
CA PHE A 795 -9.59 -16.71 -2.45
C PHE A 795 -8.87 -17.00 -3.77
N ARG A 796 -8.10 -16.02 -4.27
CA ARG A 796 -7.44 -16.05 -5.57
C ARG A 796 -5.94 -15.79 -5.41
N PHE A 797 -5.23 -16.79 -4.91
CA PHE A 797 -3.81 -16.68 -4.55
C PHE A 797 -2.91 -17.68 -5.28
N LEU A 798 -3.46 -18.40 -6.26
CA LEU A 798 -2.67 -19.33 -7.02
C LEU A 798 -2.24 -18.74 -8.37
N ARG A 799 -1.04 -19.09 -8.78
CA ARG A 799 -0.49 -18.84 -10.12
C ARG A 799 0.14 -20.14 -10.64
N VAL A 800 0.02 -20.42 -11.92
CA VAL A 800 0.65 -21.58 -12.58
C VAL A 800 1.34 -21.08 -13.83
N ASP A 801 2.64 -21.35 -13.94
CA ASP A 801 3.47 -20.98 -15.10
C ASP A 801 4.05 -22.21 -15.76
N TYR A 802 3.96 -22.30 -17.07
CA TYR A 802 4.75 -23.19 -17.89
C TYR A 802 6.02 -22.47 -18.34
N VAL A 803 7.15 -23.09 -18.15
CA VAL A 803 8.48 -22.51 -18.41
C VAL A 803 9.24 -23.43 -19.34
N ARG A 804 9.90 -22.86 -20.34
CA ARG A 804 10.78 -23.57 -21.25
C ARG A 804 12.15 -22.92 -21.30
N SER A 805 13.21 -23.72 -21.15
CA SER A 805 14.59 -23.26 -21.06
C SER A 805 15.45 -23.67 -22.24
N TYR A 806 16.44 -22.83 -22.54
CA TYR A 806 17.40 -23.01 -23.63
C TYR A 806 18.80 -22.58 -23.19
N GLN A 807 19.80 -23.42 -23.63
CA GLN A 807 21.21 -23.10 -23.58
C GLN A 807 21.92 -23.87 -24.65
N HIS A 808 22.55 -23.73 -25.62
CA HIS A 808 22.99 -24.59 -26.73
C HIS A 808 21.87 -25.32 -27.49
N GLY A 809 20.61 -25.03 -27.22
CA GLY A 809 19.42 -25.72 -27.67
C GLY A 809 18.43 -25.89 -26.53
N TYR A 810 17.39 -26.65 -26.75
CA TYR A 810 16.38 -26.97 -25.75
C TYR A 810 16.99 -27.73 -24.56
N GLN A 811 16.67 -27.27 -23.33
CA GLN A 811 17.17 -27.88 -22.08
C GLN A 811 16.09 -28.63 -21.32
N GLY A 812 14.86 -28.10 -21.32
CA GLY A 812 13.77 -28.75 -20.60
C GLY A 812 12.58 -27.82 -20.39
N ASP A 813 11.51 -28.41 -19.88
CA ASP A 813 10.27 -27.74 -19.49
C ASP A 813 10.00 -27.91 -18.00
N ALA A 814 9.35 -26.93 -17.38
CA ALA A 814 8.91 -26.99 -16.00
C ALA A 814 7.51 -26.38 -15.84
N VAL A 815 6.79 -26.84 -14.83
CA VAL A 815 5.55 -26.22 -14.38
C VAL A 815 5.79 -25.67 -12.98
N ILE A 816 5.58 -24.36 -12.79
CA ILE A 816 5.80 -23.67 -11.52
C ILE A 816 4.47 -23.36 -10.87
N PHE A 817 4.34 -23.74 -9.61
CA PHE A 817 3.17 -23.44 -8.79
C PHE A 817 3.45 -22.25 -7.87
N GLY A 818 2.85 -21.12 -8.15
CA GLY A 818 2.98 -19.91 -7.35
C GLY A 818 1.90 -19.84 -6.26
N LEU A 819 2.35 -19.65 -5.02
CA LEU A 819 1.49 -19.54 -3.84
C LEU A 819 1.69 -18.16 -3.21
N LYS A 820 0.78 -17.22 -3.50
CA LYS A 820 0.89 -15.82 -3.03
C LYS A 820 0.84 -15.67 -1.50
N PHE A 821 0.26 -16.64 -0.80
CA PHE A 821 0.19 -16.60 0.67
C PHE A 821 1.50 -17.02 1.36
N LEU A 822 2.41 -17.69 0.69
CA LEU A 822 3.71 -18.08 1.28
C LEU A 822 4.54 -16.86 1.68
N ASN A 823 4.39 -15.73 0.98
CA ASN A 823 5.05 -14.48 1.35
C ASN A 823 4.59 -13.88 2.69
N ILE A 824 3.50 -14.38 3.27
CA ILE A 824 2.98 -13.92 4.56
C ILE A 824 3.62 -14.76 5.69
N ILE A 825 4.12 -15.94 5.35
CA ILE A 825 4.67 -16.92 6.29
C ILE A 825 6.22 -16.85 6.33
N GLU A 826 6.86 -16.45 5.22
CA GLU A 826 8.30 -16.15 5.12
C GLU A 826 8.59 -14.68 5.52
#